data_adf41ce52085c013f223e005814d4dc2
#
_entry.id   adf41ce52085c013f223e005814d4dc2
#
_cell.length_a   1.000
_cell.length_b   1.000
_cell.length_c   1.000
_cell.angle_alpha   90.00
_cell.angle_beta   90.00
_cell.angle_gamma   90.00
#
_symmetry.space_group_name_H-M   'P 1'
#
loop_
_entity.id
_entity.type
_entity.pdbx_description
1 polymer ?
#
loop_
_entity_poly.entity_id
_entity_poly.type
_entity_poly.pdbx_seq_one_letter_code
_entity_poly.pdbx_strand_id
1 'polypeptide(L)'
;MAIFDFILVMLIIIGLSHVINRFIPFVSVPLIQIALGAVLSFIPSLWHLELNPELFLVLFIAPLLCNDGKRVNSGALWNIRIPIILLAVGLVFVTTFAVGYFIHWMIPTIPYPAAFALAAILSPTDAVAVGSLSDRIKLPKNIMQLLEGEALMNDASGLVAFKMAIAAMVTGTFSIWNAAGNFVVVSVGGLIVGALAAFLILRMRHLLRRFGMEDVTIHLLMQIVTPFLIYLLAEEIGVSGILAVVMGGVVHGMEKKSVNTQVVKLNLVSSSTWDIIVFILNGLVFVILGSQIPDILKSIWEDSAISNERVMLYIGILYVILIVLRFVWVFSSWAIPRILNEKKRNEDDTTVKEQLESSAIISIAGVRGAVTLAGSMSIPFVLASGDAFPERSLIIFLAAGVILVSLIISNVLLPILLKEDAVHQEGETIEEMEARLQIDIFRDVIRELESEPEPEIKAAVHVVIEEYRTAIRRVQRGQIVNEYGIQMTNEEKNLRLDVLRIQEEVLIRYVHEEKIKKLIAYRLSETIQATKTRIEKRVRTRMRYYFLSIVRFLMQWRTTRRKVATGDKKKFSPEDLQSIKDWREESCLKAMKYLANIATPENQRIVNSLKSEQAMILSRLKNQTGALKHSADFEMVKNDIRIRALQAERDSLQKYYEEGRISREMAHDIRQNINFMETYLLDSQSPED
;
A
#
# COMPACT_ATOMS: atom_id res chain seq x y z
N MET A 1 23.05 -1.63 24.04
CA MET A 1 21.98 -2.61 24.24
C MET A 1 20.61 -1.93 24.14
N ALA A 2 20.27 -0.92 24.96
CA ALA A 2 18.92 -0.30 24.97
C ALA A 2 18.39 0.18 23.59
N ILE A 3 19.21 0.83 22.78
CA ILE A 3 18.81 1.29 21.42
C ILE A 3 18.52 0.10 20.49
N PHE A 4 19.31 -0.95 20.57
CA PHE A 4 19.11 -2.15 19.76
C PHE A 4 17.81 -2.87 20.14
N ASP A 5 17.58 -3.05 21.44
CA ASP A 5 16.36 -3.68 21.95
C ASP A 5 15.12 -2.87 21.56
N PHE A 6 15.20 -1.53 21.61
CA PHE A 6 14.16 -0.62 21.17
C PHE A 6 13.82 -0.80 19.68
N ILE A 7 14.82 -0.74 18.80
CA ILE A 7 14.62 -0.92 17.35
C ILE A 7 14.02 -2.30 17.05
N LEU A 8 14.52 -3.35 17.72
CA LEU A 8 14.01 -4.71 17.52
C LEU A 8 12.53 -4.83 17.90
N VAL A 9 12.16 -4.29 19.07
CA VAL A 9 10.76 -4.31 19.54
C VAL A 9 9.86 -3.52 18.61
N MET A 10 10.30 -2.35 18.13
CA MET A 10 9.57 -1.55 17.16
C MET A 10 9.31 -2.32 15.86
N LEU A 11 10.33 -2.98 15.31
CA LEU A 11 10.17 -3.80 14.10
C LEU A 11 9.22 -4.98 14.31
N ILE A 12 9.26 -5.62 15.48
CA ILE A 12 8.32 -6.69 15.83
C ILE A 12 6.88 -6.15 15.88
N ILE A 13 6.66 -4.98 16.49
CA ILE A 13 5.34 -4.35 16.57
C ILE A 13 4.82 -3.98 15.20
N ILE A 14 5.66 -3.41 14.34
CA ILE A 14 5.28 -3.08 12.96
C ILE A 14 4.88 -4.35 12.19
N GLY A 15 5.66 -5.42 12.30
CA GLY A 15 5.29 -6.72 11.73
C GLY A 15 3.99 -7.27 12.29
N LEU A 16 3.80 -7.20 13.61
CA LEU A 16 2.59 -7.63 14.29
C LEU A 16 1.35 -6.81 13.85
N SER A 17 1.50 -5.49 13.66
CA SER A 17 0.41 -4.62 13.19
C SER A 17 -0.13 -5.07 11.82
N HIS A 18 0.76 -5.48 10.92
CA HIS A 18 0.38 -5.99 9.60
C HIS A 18 -0.37 -7.34 9.71
N VAL A 19 0.09 -8.21 10.62
CA VAL A 19 -0.59 -9.48 10.90
C VAL A 19 -1.99 -9.22 11.49
N ILE A 20 -2.10 -8.32 12.48
CA ILE A 20 -3.39 -7.96 13.11
C ILE A 20 -4.35 -7.36 12.07
N ASN A 21 -3.87 -6.47 11.20
CA ASN A 21 -4.69 -5.89 10.14
C ASN A 21 -5.33 -6.95 9.22
N ARG A 22 -4.66 -8.08 9.02
CA ARG A 22 -5.20 -9.20 8.23
C ARG A 22 -6.40 -9.88 8.91
N PHE A 23 -6.50 -9.80 10.26
CA PHE A 23 -7.63 -10.32 11.04
C PHE A 23 -8.73 -9.28 11.21
N ILE A 24 -8.35 -8.00 11.34
CA ILE A 24 -9.25 -6.88 11.57
C ILE A 24 -9.11 -5.89 10.39
N PRO A 25 -9.56 -6.27 9.18
CA PRO A 25 -9.31 -5.46 8.00
C PRO A 25 -10.06 -4.11 7.98
N PHE A 26 -11.04 -3.89 8.83
CA PHE A 26 -11.79 -2.63 8.91
C PHE A 26 -11.05 -1.52 9.68
N VAL A 27 -9.95 -1.82 10.39
CA VAL A 27 -9.09 -0.84 11.06
C VAL A 27 -7.86 -0.58 10.22
N SER A 28 -7.51 0.68 9.97
CA SER A 28 -6.30 1.02 9.22
C SER A 28 -5.02 0.63 9.98
N VAL A 29 -3.96 0.28 9.24
CA VAL A 29 -2.66 -0.12 9.83
C VAL A 29 -2.11 0.96 10.77
N PRO A 30 -2.14 2.27 10.44
CA PRO A 30 -1.69 3.31 11.34
C PRO A 30 -2.39 3.30 12.71
N LEU A 31 -3.71 3.10 12.75
CA LEU A 31 -4.45 3.02 14.02
C LEU A 31 -4.02 1.82 14.87
N ILE A 32 -3.76 0.67 14.25
CA ILE A 32 -3.25 -0.52 14.94
C ILE A 32 -1.85 -0.23 15.52
N GLN A 33 -0.99 0.43 14.75
CA GLN A 33 0.37 0.79 15.16
C GLN A 33 0.37 1.75 16.34
N ILE A 34 -0.49 2.78 16.32
CA ILE A 34 -0.68 3.71 17.44
C ILE A 34 -1.17 2.97 18.69
N ALA A 35 -2.17 2.10 18.54
CA ALA A 35 -2.70 1.32 19.67
C ALA A 35 -1.63 0.38 20.28
N LEU A 36 -0.84 -0.31 19.44
CA LEU A 36 0.25 -1.16 19.90
C LEU A 36 1.38 -0.35 20.55
N GLY A 37 1.70 0.83 20.02
CA GLY A 37 2.64 1.77 20.62
C GLY A 37 2.19 2.22 22.02
N ALA A 38 0.90 2.56 22.17
CA ALA A 38 0.33 2.93 23.46
C ALA A 38 0.37 1.78 24.48
N VAL A 39 0.11 0.54 24.04
CA VAL A 39 0.25 -0.64 24.90
C VAL A 39 1.69 -0.86 25.33
N LEU A 40 2.63 -0.58 24.44
CA LEU A 40 4.06 -0.78 24.72
C LEU A 40 4.58 0.19 25.77
N SER A 41 4.07 1.43 25.88
CA SER A 41 4.49 2.40 26.89
C SER A 41 4.24 1.96 28.34
N PHE A 42 3.36 0.98 28.56
CA PHE A 42 3.15 0.39 29.89
C PHE A 42 4.29 -0.55 30.34
N ILE A 43 5.32 -0.80 29.51
CA ILE A 43 6.47 -1.63 29.85
C ILE A 43 7.65 -0.74 30.27
N PRO A 44 7.95 -0.56 31.57
CA PRO A 44 8.86 0.49 32.07
C PRO A 44 10.34 0.32 31.67
N SER A 45 10.74 -0.89 31.26
CA SER A 45 12.16 -1.22 31.05
C SER A 45 12.73 -0.82 29.67
N LEU A 46 11.90 -0.30 28.76
CA LEU A 46 12.27 -0.07 27.34
C LEU A 46 12.35 1.41 26.95
N TRP A 47 11.95 2.36 27.78
CA TRP A 47 11.55 3.69 27.34
C TRP A 47 12.24 4.85 28.04
N HIS A 48 13.24 5.42 27.43
CA HIS A 48 13.64 6.84 27.56
C HIS A 48 14.59 7.19 26.41
N LEU A 49 14.13 6.99 25.17
CA LEU A 49 14.84 7.55 24.03
C LEU A 49 14.27 8.94 23.77
N GLU A 50 14.94 9.95 24.27
CA GLU A 50 14.73 11.32 23.84
C GLU A 50 15.22 11.42 22.38
N LEU A 51 14.28 11.29 21.44
CA LEU A 51 14.58 11.48 20.02
C LEU A 51 14.89 12.96 19.80
N ASN A 52 16.10 13.25 19.36
CA ASN A 52 16.44 14.58 18.89
C ASN A 52 15.52 14.95 17.72
N PRO A 53 14.79 16.10 17.82
CA PRO A 53 13.83 16.53 16.80
C PRO A 53 14.43 16.63 15.39
N GLU A 54 15.65 17.12 15.28
CA GLU A 54 16.34 17.26 13.99
C GLU A 54 16.67 15.91 13.37
N LEU A 55 17.16 14.95 14.19
CA LEU A 55 17.40 13.59 13.74
C LEU A 55 16.14 12.91 13.26
N PHE A 56 14.99 13.19 13.92
CA PHE A 56 13.71 12.63 13.51
C PHE A 56 13.30 13.11 12.11
N LEU A 57 13.45 14.40 11.82
CA LEU A 57 13.16 14.96 10.49
C LEU A 57 14.08 14.37 9.41
N VAL A 58 15.38 14.28 9.68
CA VAL A 58 16.33 13.73 8.71
C VAL A 58 16.09 12.24 8.47
N LEU A 59 15.93 11.46 9.56
CA LEU A 59 15.91 10.00 9.45
C LEU A 59 14.60 9.44 8.90
N PHE A 60 13.47 10.06 9.24
CA PHE A 60 12.15 9.55 8.87
C PHE A 60 11.51 10.35 7.74
N ILE A 61 11.48 11.68 7.86
CA ILE A 61 10.70 12.51 6.94
C ILE A 61 11.41 12.70 5.58
N ALA A 62 12.74 12.91 5.57
CA ALA A 62 13.45 13.10 4.33
C ALA A 62 13.32 11.91 3.36
N PRO A 63 13.56 10.64 3.74
CA PRO A 63 13.38 9.53 2.80
C PRO A 63 11.92 9.30 2.40
N LEU A 64 10.93 9.54 3.29
CA LEU A 64 9.53 9.44 2.95
C LEU A 64 9.13 10.43 1.87
N LEU A 65 9.42 11.72 2.07
CA LEU A 65 9.10 12.77 1.11
C LEU A 65 9.85 12.62 -0.23
N CYS A 66 11.09 12.12 -0.20
CA CYS A 66 11.82 11.81 -1.44
C CYS A 66 11.12 10.71 -2.24
N ASN A 67 10.68 9.65 -1.57
CA ASN A 67 9.96 8.57 -2.23
C ASN A 67 8.61 9.04 -2.76
N ASP A 68 7.89 9.86 -2.03
CA ASP A 68 6.61 10.43 -2.47
C ASP A 68 6.81 11.32 -3.70
N GLY A 69 7.83 12.20 -3.70
CA GLY A 69 8.23 12.97 -4.87
C GLY A 69 8.57 12.11 -6.09
N LYS A 70 9.24 10.96 -5.88
CA LYS A 70 9.60 10.02 -6.95
C LYS A 70 8.41 9.29 -7.57
N ARG A 71 7.37 8.98 -6.76
CA ARG A 71 6.16 8.25 -7.20
C ARG A 71 5.20 9.11 -8.01
N VAL A 72 5.29 10.40 -7.84
CA VAL A 72 4.37 11.33 -8.47
C VAL A 72 4.48 11.31 -9.99
N ASN A 73 3.34 11.19 -10.68
CA ASN A 73 3.25 11.36 -12.13
C ASN A 73 3.33 12.84 -12.49
N SER A 74 4.53 13.31 -12.83
CA SER A 74 4.80 14.73 -13.14
C SER A 74 3.92 15.27 -14.26
N GLY A 75 3.50 14.43 -15.23
CA GLY A 75 2.64 14.86 -16.34
C GLY A 75 1.19 15.10 -15.88
N ALA A 76 0.65 14.21 -15.06
CA ALA A 76 -0.70 14.37 -14.49
C ALA A 76 -0.77 15.57 -13.54
N LEU A 77 0.24 15.76 -12.68
CA LEU A 77 0.31 16.91 -11.78
C LEU A 77 0.39 18.24 -12.51
N TRP A 78 1.10 18.30 -13.65
CA TRP A 78 1.22 19.53 -14.42
C TRP A 78 -0.15 20.00 -14.95
N ASN A 79 -1.05 19.07 -15.25
CA ASN A 79 -2.41 19.38 -15.71
C ASN A 79 -3.29 19.96 -14.60
N ILE A 80 -3.10 19.51 -13.35
CA ILE A 80 -3.87 19.95 -12.17
C ILE A 80 -3.06 20.85 -11.23
N ARG A 81 -1.98 21.50 -11.75
CA ARG A 81 -1.06 22.32 -10.94
C ARG A 81 -1.74 23.47 -10.18
N ILE A 82 -2.75 24.11 -10.77
CA ILE A 82 -3.42 25.24 -10.11
C ILE A 82 -4.22 24.79 -8.88
N PRO A 83 -5.11 23.78 -8.96
CA PRO A 83 -5.73 23.20 -7.77
C PRO A 83 -4.73 22.74 -6.71
N ILE A 84 -3.65 22.09 -7.10
CA ILE A 84 -2.61 21.63 -6.16
C ILE A 84 -1.95 22.81 -5.44
N ILE A 85 -1.50 23.85 -6.14
CA ILE A 85 -0.87 25.02 -5.53
C ILE A 85 -1.85 25.75 -4.59
N LEU A 86 -3.13 25.87 -4.97
CA LEU A 86 -4.15 26.49 -4.13
C LEU A 86 -4.38 25.69 -2.84
N LEU A 87 -4.37 24.35 -2.89
CA LEU A 87 -4.52 23.51 -1.71
C LEU A 87 -3.22 23.43 -0.90
N ALA A 88 -2.08 23.27 -1.55
CA ALA A 88 -0.81 23.05 -0.89
C ALA A 88 -0.15 24.30 -0.31
N VAL A 89 -0.45 25.47 -0.85
CA VAL A 89 0.09 26.75 -0.38
C VAL A 89 -1.01 27.64 0.12
N GLY A 90 -2.04 27.90 -0.67
CA GLY A 90 -3.14 28.80 -0.31
C GLY A 90 -3.88 28.36 0.94
N LEU A 91 -4.33 27.11 0.97
CA LEU A 91 -5.03 26.57 2.14
C LEU A 91 -4.12 26.49 3.37
N VAL A 92 -2.85 26.15 3.22
CA VAL A 92 -1.89 26.08 4.33
C VAL A 92 -1.75 27.46 5.01
N PHE A 93 -1.59 28.52 4.23
CA PHE A 93 -1.52 29.88 4.81
C PHE A 93 -2.82 30.31 5.46
N VAL A 94 -3.96 30.11 4.78
CA VAL A 94 -5.27 30.44 5.34
C VAL A 94 -5.52 29.66 6.63
N THR A 95 -5.19 28.37 6.66
CA THR A 95 -5.32 27.55 7.86
C THR A 95 -4.40 28.05 8.97
N THR A 96 -3.13 28.34 8.66
CA THR A 96 -2.15 28.83 9.64
C THR A 96 -2.65 30.10 10.31
N PHE A 97 -3.12 31.09 9.54
CA PHE A 97 -3.57 32.35 10.12
C PHE A 97 -4.94 32.23 10.81
N ALA A 98 -5.93 31.63 10.16
CA ALA A 98 -7.28 31.54 10.72
C ALA A 98 -7.33 30.65 11.96
N VAL A 99 -6.76 29.44 11.87
CA VAL A 99 -6.77 28.48 12.97
C VAL A 99 -5.79 28.92 14.06
N GLY A 100 -4.63 29.49 13.73
CA GLY A 100 -3.69 30.01 14.72
C GLY A 100 -4.28 31.17 15.54
N TYR A 101 -4.98 32.10 14.89
CA TYR A 101 -5.71 33.14 15.59
C TYR A 101 -6.80 32.57 16.51
N PHE A 102 -7.52 31.57 16.02
CA PHE A 102 -8.58 30.90 16.78
C PHE A 102 -8.01 30.10 17.96
N ILE A 103 -6.88 29.44 17.82
CA ILE A 103 -6.20 28.72 18.92
C ILE A 103 -5.84 29.67 20.05
N HIS A 104 -5.22 30.82 19.76
CA HIS A 104 -4.89 31.81 20.78
C HIS A 104 -6.12 32.37 21.44
N TRP A 105 -7.20 32.65 20.67
CA TRP A 105 -8.47 33.11 21.23
C TRP A 105 -9.11 32.08 22.16
N MET A 106 -9.03 30.81 21.82
CA MET A 106 -9.60 29.69 22.59
C MET A 106 -8.74 29.36 23.83
N ILE A 107 -7.41 29.43 23.67
CA ILE A 107 -6.41 29.08 24.69
C ILE A 107 -5.42 30.25 24.81
N PRO A 108 -5.75 31.30 25.60
CA PRO A 108 -4.89 32.49 25.68
C PRO A 108 -3.49 32.24 26.27
N THR A 109 -3.29 31.13 26.98
CA THR A 109 -1.97 30.73 27.50
C THR A 109 -0.98 30.35 26.39
N ILE A 110 -1.46 29.97 25.19
CA ILE A 110 -0.62 29.70 24.02
C ILE A 110 -0.36 31.05 23.30
N PRO A 111 0.89 31.56 23.25
CA PRO A 111 1.22 32.80 22.54
C PRO A 111 0.94 32.69 21.03
N TYR A 112 0.66 33.83 20.36
CA TYR A 112 0.39 33.85 18.90
C TYR A 112 1.39 33.08 18.04
N PRO A 113 2.74 33.23 18.19
CA PRO A 113 3.66 32.49 17.36
C PRO A 113 3.58 30.96 17.56
N ALA A 114 3.34 30.52 18.81
CA ALA A 114 3.17 29.09 19.13
C ALA A 114 1.83 28.57 18.59
N ALA A 115 0.76 29.36 18.64
CA ALA A 115 -0.53 29.05 18.05
C ALA A 115 -0.46 28.93 16.52
N PHE A 116 0.27 29.84 15.86
CA PHE A 116 0.52 29.75 14.43
C PHE A 116 1.40 28.54 14.08
N ALA A 117 2.37 28.20 14.91
CA ALA A 117 3.16 26.97 14.73
C ALA A 117 2.27 25.71 14.79
N LEU A 118 1.39 25.62 15.79
CA LEU A 118 0.43 24.50 15.88
C LEU A 118 -0.49 24.46 14.66
N ALA A 119 -1.06 25.58 14.25
CA ALA A 119 -1.92 25.65 13.07
C ALA A 119 -1.19 25.28 11.78
N ALA A 120 0.05 25.72 11.60
CA ALA A 120 0.88 25.40 10.45
C ALA A 120 1.17 23.90 10.34
N ILE A 121 1.47 23.25 11.47
CA ILE A 121 1.75 21.80 11.47
C ILE A 121 0.50 20.92 11.39
N LEU A 122 -0.67 21.45 11.77
CA LEU A 122 -1.96 20.79 11.59
C LEU A 122 -2.54 20.96 10.18
N SER A 123 -2.02 21.87 9.38
CA SER A 123 -2.52 22.13 8.02
C SER A 123 -2.20 21.02 7.03
N PRO A 124 -0.99 20.42 7.01
CA PRO A 124 -0.65 19.32 6.10
C PRO A 124 -1.55 18.10 6.25
N THR A 125 -1.67 17.35 5.14
CA THR A 125 -2.49 16.13 5.05
C THR A 125 -1.66 14.95 4.57
N ASP A 126 -1.90 13.77 5.12
CA ASP A 126 -1.13 12.55 4.86
C ASP A 126 -1.84 11.68 3.81
N ALA A 127 -1.29 11.65 2.60
CA ALA A 127 -1.80 10.81 1.52
C ALA A 127 -1.58 9.30 1.79
N VAL A 128 -0.57 8.92 2.58
CA VAL A 128 -0.29 7.51 2.90
C VAL A 128 -1.38 6.93 3.79
N ALA A 129 -1.83 7.70 4.78
CA ALA A 129 -2.94 7.30 5.63
C ALA A 129 -4.23 7.09 4.81
N VAL A 130 -4.49 7.97 3.83
CA VAL A 130 -5.63 7.86 2.90
C VAL A 130 -5.42 6.72 1.91
N GLY A 131 -4.22 6.52 1.38
CA GLY A 131 -3.85 5.43 0.49
C GLY A 131 -4.16 4.06 1.11
N SER A 132 -3.83 3.87 2.40
CA SER A 132 -4.16 2.64 3.13
C SER A 132 -5.67 2.37 3.26
N LEU A 133 -6.49 3.40 3.15
CA LEU A 133 -7.95 3.32 3.08
C LEU A 133 -8.43 3.15 1.63
N SER A 134 -7.77 3.76 0.64
CA SER A 134 -8.17 3.72 -0.77
C SER A 134 -8.10 2.33 -1.37
N ASP A 135 -7.20 1.46 -0.89
CA ASP A 135 -7.14 0.03 -1.24
C ASP A 135 -8.44 -0.72 -0.90
N ARG A 136 -9.29 -0.14 -0.05
CA ARG A 136 -10.56 -0.71 0.40
C ARG A 136 -11.78 0.02 -0.13
N ILE A 137 -11.60 1.31 -0.40
CA ILE A 137 -12.66 2.24 -0.80
C ILE A 137 -12.18 2.83 -2.12
N LYS A 138 -12.78 2.44 -3.23
CA LYS A 138 -12.41 2.94 -4.55
C LYS A 138 -12.64 4.46 -4.62
N LEU A 139 -11.64 5.23 -4.19
CA LEU A 139 -11.62 6.68 -4.41
C LEU A 139 -11.50 6.96 -5.92
N PRO A 140 -12.25 7.91 -6.47
CA PRO A 140 -12.07 8.34 -7.86
C PRO A 140 -10.61 8.73 -8.11
N LYS A 141 -10.03 8.24 -9.22
CA LYS A 141 -8.60 8.46 -9.56
C LYS A 141 -8.21 9.94 -9.53
N ASN A 142 -9.11 10.81 -10.00
CA ASN A 142 -8.89 12.26 -10.01
C ASN A 142 -8.74 12.84 -8.58
N ILE A 143 -9.54 12.36 -7.65
CA ILE A 143 -9.47 12.79 -6.23
C ILE A 143 -8.19 12.26 -5.61
N MET A 144 -7.81 11.01 -5.87
CA MET A 144 -6.57 10.43 -5.34
C MET A 144 -5.33 11.17 -5.85
N GLN A 145 -5.24 11.46 -7.15
CA GLN A 145 -4.15 12.24 -7.74
C GLN A 145 -4.08 13.67 -7.17
N LEU A 146 -5.22 14.29 -6.88
CA LEU A 146 -5.26 15.61 -6.26
C LEU A 146 -4.74 15.55 -4.81
N LEU A 147 -5.16 14.56 -4.03
CA LEU A 147 -4.73 14.36 -2.65
C LEU A 147 -3.23 14.02 -2.54
N GLU A 148 -2.71 13.17 -3.43
CA GLU A 148 -1.28 12.85 -3.51
C GLU A 148 -0.45 14.09 -3.89
N GLY A 149 -0.89 14.85 -4.89
CA GLY A 149 -0.21 16.07 -5.30
C GLY A 149 -0.25 17.18 -4.25
N GLU A 150 -1.39 17.31 -3.56
CA GLU A 150 -1.54 18.22 -2.44
C GLU A 150 -0.60 17.85 -1.29
N ALA A 151 -0.67 16.59 -0.82
CA ALA A 151 0.11 16.13 0.33
C ALA A 151 1.61 16.32 0.12
N LEU A 152 2.12 16.03 -1.08
CA LEU A 152 3.53 16.22 -1.41
C LEU A 152 4.03 17.65 -1.18
N MET A 153 3.20 18.66 -1.50
CA MET A 153 3.60 20.05 -1.44
C MET A 153 3.16 20.73 -0.14
N ASN A 154 2.02 20.33 0.46
CA ASN A 154 1.52 20.96 1.69
C ASN A 154 2.37 20.58 2.91
N ASP A 155 2.94 19.37 2.96
CA ASP A 155 3.87 18.94 3.99
C ASP A 155 5.08 19.90 4.06
N ALA A 156 5.65 20.19 2.91
CA ALA A 156 6.80 21.09 2.82
C ALA A 156 6.41 22.53 3.18
N SER A 157 5.30 23.05 2.66
CA SER A 157 4.84 24.43 2.97
C SER A 157 4.44 24.59 4.43
N GLY A 158 3.76 23.58 5.01
CA GLY A 158 3.40 23.57 6.42
C GLY A 158 4.60 23.55 7.37
N LEU A 159 5.60 22.71 7.08
CA LEU A 159 6.83 22.63 7.87
C LEU A 159 7.69 23.92 7.77
N VAL A 160 7.74 24.56 6.60
CA VAL A 160 8.43 25.84 6.49
C VAL A 160 7.69 26.93 7.28
N ALA A 161 6.36 27.00 7.17
CA ALA A 161 5.56 27.95 7.96
C ALA A 161 5.71 27.68 9.47
N PHE A 162 5.74 26.41 9.87
CA PHE A 162 5.99 25.98 11.25
C PHE A 162 7.37 26.41 11.74
N LYS A 163 8.45 26.11 11.00
CA LYS A 163 9.82 26.55 11.37
C LYS A 163 9.90 28.06 11.56
N MET A 164 9.22 28.84 10.71
CA MET A 164 9.18 30.29 10.83
C MET A 164 8.41 30.78 12.08
N ALA A 165 7.27 30.15 12.38
CA ALA A 165 6.49 30.47 13.57
C ALA A 165 7.28 30.12 14.86
N ILE A 166 7.98 28.97 14.86
CA ILE A 166 8.90 28.60 15.97
C ILE A 166 10.06 29.60 16.08
N ALA A 167 10.69 29.99 14.98
CA ALA A 167 11.74 30.99 15.00
C ALA A 167 11.27 32.34 15.58
N ALA A 168 10.06 32.78 15.21
CA ALA A 168 9.43 33.98 15.79
C ALA A 168 9.17 33.83 17.30
N MET A 169 8.80 32.64 17.76
CA MET A 169 8.62 32.35 19.18
C MET A 169 9.93 32.36 19.96
N VAL A 170 10.98 31.75 19.38
CA VAL A 170 12.30 31.64 20.02
C VAL A 170 13.02 32.98 20.08
N THR A 171 12.97 33.79 19.00
CA THR A 171 13.68 35.08 18.92
C THR A 171 12.92 36.27 19.50
N GLY A 172 11.62 36.14 19.70
CA GLY A 172 10.75 37.20 20.18
C GLY A 172 10.52 38.35 19.17
N THR A 173 11.04 38.25 17.94
CA THR A 173 10.88 39.28 16.91
C THR A 173 10.12 38.69 15.70
N PHE A 174 9.05 39.35 15.27
CA PHE A 174 8.27 38.95 14.11
C PHE A 174 8.04 40.14 13.17
N SER A 175 8.46 40.00 11.94
CA SER A 175 8.15 40.90 10.84
C SER A 175 7.55 40.14 9.68
N ILE A 176 6.30 40.43 9.31
CA ILE A 176 5.60 39.76 8.20
C ILE A 176 6.37 39.85 6.89
N TRP A 177 6.97 41.02 6.58
CA TRP A 177 7.72 41.21 5.33
C TRP A 177 9.02 40.42 5.29
N ASN A 178 9.77 40.41 6.40
CA ASN A 178 10.96 39.59 6.51
C ASN A 178 10.62 38.10 6.50
N ALA A 179 9.53 37.72 7.16
CA ALA A 179 9.05 36.35 7.15
C ALA A 179 8.66 35.91 5.74
N ALA A 180 7.85 36.68 5.01
CA ALA A 180 7.43 36.37 3.66
C ALA A 180 8.62 36.30 2.70
N GLY A 181 9.55 37.28 2.77
CA GLY A 181 10.75 37.26 1.95
C GLY A 181 11.64 36.05 2.23
N ASN A 182 11.89 35.75 3.50
CA ASN A 182 12.68 34.58 3.91
C ASN A 182 11.99 33.26 3.52
N PHE A 183 10.68 33.17 3.65
CA PHE A 183 9.90 32.02 3.18
C PHE A 183 10.16 31.74 1.69
N VAL A 184 10.07 32.78 0.86
CA VAL A 184 10.31 32.62 -0.59
C VAL A 184 11.75 32.20 -0.87
N VAL A 185 12.73 32.84 -0.25
CA VAL A 185 14.14 32.52 -0.44
C VAL A 185 14.46 31.10 0.00
N VAL A 186 14.04 30.71 1.19
CA VAL A 186 14.28 29.37 1.75
C VAL A 186 13.56 28.30 0.95
N SER A 187 12.32 28.56 0.49
CA SER A 187 11.54 27.61 -0.27
C SER A 187 12.06 27.45 -1.70
N VAL A 188 12.22 28.54 -2.43
CA VAL A 188 12.73 28.50 -3.81
C VAL A 188 14.18 28.03 -3.85
N GLY A 189 15.01 28.47 -2.90
CA GLY A 189 16.37 27.98 -2.72
C GLY A 189 16.44 26.48 -2.50
N GLY A 190 15.57 25.94 -1.63
CA GLY A 190 15.45 24.50 -1.40
C GLY A 190 15.08 23.72 -2.67
N LEU A 191 14.11 24.18 -3.43
CA LEU A 191 13.71 23.55 -4.70
C LEU A 191 14.87 23.55 -5.71
N ILE A 192 15.59 24.66 -5.83
CA ILE A 192 16.75 24.78 -6.77
C ILE A 192 17.88 23.86 -6.34
N VAL A 193 18.28 23.88 -5.06
CA VAL A 193 19.35 23.04 -4.53
C VAL A 193 19.00 21.57 -4.68
N GLY A 194 17.76 21.19 -4.37
CA GLY A 194 17.26 19.82 -4.53
C GLY A 194 17.30 19.35 -5.99
N ALA A 195 16.86 20.18 -6.93
CA ALA A 195 16.91 19.87 -8.35
C ALA A 195 18.36 19.69 -8.85
N LEU A 196 19.26 20.59 -8.48
CA LEU A 196 20.66 20.53 -8.88
C LEU A 196 21.39 19.32 -8.29
N ALA A 197 21.19 19.06 -6.99
CA ALA A 197 21.79 17.91 -6.32
C ALA A 197 21.28 16.59 -6.92
N ALA A 198 19.97 16.45 -7.15
CA ALA A 198 19.41 15.28 -7.79
C ALA A 198 19.93 15.10 -9.23
N PHE A 199 20.01 16.18 -10.02
CA PHE A 199 20.58 16.12 -11.36
C PHE A 199 22.03 15.65 -11.34
N LEU A 200 22.85 16.14 -10.40
CA LEU A 200 24.23 15.72 -10.25
C LEU A 200 24.35 14.23 -9.88
N ILE A 201 23.52 13.76 -8.94
CA ILE A 201 23.48 12.35 -8.54
C ILE A 201 23.05 11.46 -9.71
N LEU A 202 22.03 11.86 -10.49
CA LEU A 202 21.60 11.14 -11.70
C LEU A 202 22.72 11.09 -12.74
N ARG A 203 23.46 12.19 -12.91
CA ARG A 203 24.60 12.25 -13.83
C ARG A 203 25.72 11.32 -13.40
N MET A 204 26.04 11.29 -12.10
CA MET A 204 27.01 10.38 -11.52
C MET A 204 26.61 8.92 -11.72
N ARG A 205 25.33 8.58 -11.47
CA ARG A 205 24.79 7.24 -11.68
C ARG A 205 24.87 6.82 -13.15
N HIS A 206 24.54 7.73 -14.09
CA HIS A 206 24.67 7.46 -15.51
C HIS A 206 26.13 7.23 -15.93
N LEU A 207 27.08 7.92 -15.29
CA LEU A 207 28.51 7.72 -15.53
C LEU A 207 28.97 6.33 -15.05
N LEU A 208 28.56 5.93 -13.82
CA LEU A 208 28.86 4.59 -13.29
C LEU A 208 28.31 3.49 -14.19
N ARG A 209 27.09 3.68 -14.72
CA ARG A 209 26.48 2.76 -15.69
C ARG A 209 27.31 2.61 -16.96
N ARG A 210 27.85 3.72 -17.50
CA ARG A 210 28.72 3.70 -18.68
C ARG A 210 30.02 2.93 -18.45
N PHE A 211 30.53 2.93 -17.23
CA PHE A 211 31.72 2.17 -16.85
C PHE A 211 31.42 0.71 -16.46
N GLY A 212 30.16 0.27 -16.54
CA GLY A 212 29.77 -1.07 -16.16
C GLY A 212 29.83 -1.37 -14.65
N MET A 213 29.91 -0.32 -13.81
CA MET A 213 30.05 -0.43 -12.36
C MET A 213 28.70 -0.43 -11.62
N GLU A 214 27.56 -0.29 -12.32
CA GLU A 214 26.25 -0.27 -11.71
C GLU A 214 25.73 -1.70 -11.54
N ASP A 215 25.72 -2.17 -10.30
CA ASP A 215 25.01 -3.36 -9.87
C ASP A 215 23.76 -2.99 -9.02
N VAL A 216 22.97 -4.01 -8.63
CA VAL A 216 21.76 -3.82 -7.81
C VAL A 216 22.10 -3.17 -6.47
N THR A 217 23.22 -3.55 -5.86
CA THR A 217 23.63 -3.08 -4.53
C THR A 217 24.01 -1.62 -4.54
N ILE A 218 24.87 -1.23 -5.49
CA ILE A 218 25.32 0.18 -5.67
C ILE A 218 24.11 1.06 -6.01
N HIS A 219 23.23 0.58 -6.90
CA HIS A 219 22.00 1.30 -7.26
C HIS A 219 21.09 1.58 -6.04
N LEU A 220 20.81 0.57 -5.23
CA LEU A 220 20.00 0.71 -4.02
C LEU A 220 20.67 1.60 -2.98
N LEU A 221 21.98 1.40 -2.75
CA LEU A 221 22.72 2.21 -1.79
C LEU A 221 22.68 3.70 -2.15
N MET A 222 22.92 4.03 -3.41
CA MET A 222 22.80 5.42 -3.88
C MET A 222 21.39 5.98 -3.67
N GLN A 223 20.35 5.20 -3.95
CA GLN A 223 18.99 5.66 -3.74
C GLN A 223 18.65 5.90 -2.26
N ILE A 224 19.13 5.02 -1.35
CA ILE A 224 18.89 5.15 0.09
C ILE A 224 19.64 6.36 0.66
N VAL A 225 20.88 6.62 0.20
CA VAL A 225 21.69 7.72 0.70
C VAL A 225 21.26 9.08 0.12
N THR A 226 20.69 9.11 -1.07
CA THR A 226 20.30 10.33 -1.79
C THR A 226 19.45 11.31 -0.97
N PRO A 227 18.33 10.92 -0.31
CA PRO A 227 17.51 11.85 0.46
C PRO A 227 18.28 12.51 1.60
N PHE A 228 19.15 11.78 2.28
CA PHE A 228 19.96 12.31 3.37
C PHE A 228 20.99 13.33 2.85
N LEU A 229 21.67 13.02 1.75
CA LEU A 229 22.64 13.95 1.15
C LEU A 229 21.98 15.25 0.70
N ILE A 230 20.82 15.15 0.03
CA ILE A 230 20.09 16.34 -0.45
C ILE A 230 19.63 17.18 0.74
N TYR A 231 19.07 16.54 1.79
CA TYR A 231 18.59 17.24 2.99
C TYR A 231 19.71 17.98 3.69
N LEU A 232 20.80 17.30 4.01
CA LEU A 232 21.94 17.88 4.73
C LEU A 232 22.61 18.98 3.94
N LEU A 233 22.78 18.79 2.63
CA LEU A 233 23.36 19.84 1.75
C LEU A 233 22.50 21.12 1.76
N ALA A 234 21.19 20.99 1.70
CA ALA A 234 20.28 22.14 1.68
C ALA A 234 20.26 22.87 3.03
N GLU A 235 20.20 22.16 4.16
CA GLU A 235 20.24 22.78 5.51
C GLU A 235 21.60 23.47 5.75
N GLU A 236 22.70 22.91 5.29
CA GLU A 236 24.04 23.54 5.40
C GLU A 236 24.14 24.85 4.60
N ILE A 237 23.47 24.94 3.45
CA ILE A 237 23.36 26.16 2.64
C ILE A 237 22.40 27.19 3.26
N GLY A 238 21.58 26.78 4.24
CA GLY A 238 20.57 27.63 4.89
C GLY A 238 19.24 27.72 4.12
N VAL A 239 18.93 26.71 3.29
CA VAL A 239 17.64 26.60 2.58
C VAL A 239 16.85 25.37 3.06
N SER A 240 15.59 25.23 2.64
CA SER A 240 14.73 24.13 3.13
C SER A 240 15.21 22.76 2.64
N GLY A 241 15.75 21.94 3.55
CA GLY A 241 16.09 20.54 3.29
C GLY A 241 14.90 19.71 2.86
N ILE A 242 13.72 19.99 3.41
CA ILE A 242 12.46 19.29 3.10
C ILE A 242 12.07 19.52 1.64
N LEU A 243 11.99 20.77 1.18
CA LEU A 243 11.66 21.10 -0.20
C LEU A 243 12.75 20.62 -1.17
N ALA A 244 14.01 20.64 -0.75
CA ALA A 244 15.10 20.10 -1.55
C ALA A 244 14.93 18.59 -1.80
N VAL A 245 14.57 17.83 -0.77
CA VAL A 245 14.36 16.38 -0.88
C VAL A 245 13.13 16.05 -1.72
N VAL A 246 12.03 16.78 -1.56
CA VAL A 246 10.82 16.63 -2.39
C VAL A 246 11.16 16.85 -3.87
N MET A 247 11.83 17.95 -4.17
CA MET A 247 12.23 18.26 -5.56
C MET A 247 13.24 17.26 -6.10
N GLY A 248 14.15 16.79 -5.25
CA GLY A 248 15.07 15.70 -5.55
C GLY A 248 14.33 14.42 -5.96
N GLY A 249 13.30 14.06 -5.22
CA GLY A 249 12.41 12.93 -5.54
C GLY A 249 11.73 13.11 -6.89
N VAL A 250 11.12 14.28 -7.13
CA VAL A 250 10.44 14.60 -8.41
C VAL A 250 11.42 14.48 -9.60
N VAL A 251 12.62 15.01 -9.49
CA VAL A 251 13.65 14.91 -10.54
C VAL A 251 14.04 13.45 -10.79
N HIS A 252 14.19 12.63 -9.75
CA HIS A 252 14.44 11.19 -9.91
C HIS A 252 13.24 10.45 -10.55
N GLY A 253 12.00 10.86 -10.24
CA GLY A 253 10.78 10.31 -10.86
C GLY A 253 10.66 10.63 -12.36
N MET A 254 11.25 11.75 -12.81
CA MET A 254 11.26 12.16 -14.22
C MET A 254 12.27 11.38 -15.08
N GLU A 255 13.17 10.60 -14.47
CA GLU A 255 14.12 9.79 -15.24
C GLU A 255 13.35 8.83 -16.16
N LYS A 256 13.64 8.91 -17.47
CA LYS A 256 12.99 8.05 -18.47
C LYS A 256 13.25 6.60 -18.15
N LYS A 257 12.17 5.85 -17.93
CA LYS A 257 12.23 4.39 -17.76
C LYS A 257 12.76 3.76 -19.05
N SER A 258 13.99 3.27 -19.00
CA SER A 258 14.62 2.57 -20.13
C SER A 258 13.98 1.21 -20.32
N VAL A 259 13.83 0.78 -21.57
CA VAL A 259 13.25 -0.54 -21.94
C VAL A 259 14.28 -1.69 -21.78
N ASN A 260 15.51 -1.39 -21.35
CA ASN A 260 16.55 -2.40 -21.19
C ASN A 260 16.23 -3.34 -20.01
N THR A 261 16.32 -4.63 -20.25
CA THR A 261 16.01 -5.74 -19.32
C THR A 261 16.73 -5.62 -17.97
N GLN A 262 18.01 -5.21 -17.98
CA GLN A 262 18.79 -4.97 -16.74
C GLN A 262 18.21 -3.83 -15.90
N VAL A 263 17.78 -2.76 -16.54
CA VAL A 263 17.19 -1.59 -15.86
C VAL A 263 15.81 -1.95 -15.28
N VAL A 264 15.05 -2.83 -15.92
CA VAL A 264 13.76 -3.32 -15.39
C VAL A 264 13.97 -4.11 -14.10
N LYS A 265 14.97 -5.00 -14.06
CA LYS A 265 15.34 -5.77 -12.85
C LYS A 265 15.74 -4.84 -11.70
N LEU A 266 16.61 -3.84 -11.98
CA LEU A 266 17.02 -2.83 -11.00
C LEU A 266 15.82 -2.04 -10.44
N ASN A 267 14.91 -1.61 -11.31
CA ASN A 267 13.74 -0.83 -10.90
C ASN A 267 12.76 -1.66 -10.05
N LEU A 268 12.57 -2.95 -10.38
CA LEU A 268 11.68 -3.82 -9.63
C LEU A 268 12.21 -4.07 -8.21
N VAL A 269 13.49 -4.42 -8.08
CA VAL A 269 14.13 -4.63 -6.77
C VAL A 269 14.11 -3.32 -5.97
N SER A 270 14.40 -2.18 -6.62
CA SER A 270 14.34 -0.86 -6.01
C SER A 270 12.93 -0.52 -5.52
N SER A 271 11.89 -0.73 -6.31
CA SER A 271 10.50 -0.46 -5.91
C SER A 271 10.11 -1.30 -4.70
N SER A 272 10.34 -2.63 -4.76
CA SER A 272 10.01 -3.52 -3.64
C SER A 272 10.78 -3.18 -2.36
N THR A 273 12.04 -2.78 -2.48
CA THR A 273 12.85 -2.36 -1.33
C THR A 273 12.30 -1.07 -0.71
N TRP A 274 11.95 -0.09 -1.56
CA TRP A 274 11.38 1.16 -1.08
C TRP A 274 10.00 0.97 -0.43
N ASP A 275 9.16 0.07 -0.94
CA ASP A 275 7.88 -0.25 -0.32
C ASP A 275 8.06 -0.77 1.12
N ILE A 276 9.07 -1.62 1.35
CA ILE A 276 9.41 -2.13 2.68
C ILE A 276 9.96 -1.00 3.56
N ILE A 277 10.88 -0.18 3.05
CA ILE A 277 11.48 0.94 3.82
C ILE A 277 10.39 1.93 4.24
N VAL A 278 9.52 2.34 3.32
CA VAL A 278 8.42 3.26 3.60
C VAL A 278 7.45 2.67 4.62
N PHE A 279 7.11 1.39 4.50
CA PHE A 279 6.27 0.70 5.47
C PHE A 279 6.88 0.70 6.87
N ILE A 280 8.20 0.44 6.99
CA ILE A 280 8.92 0.46 8.27
C ILE A 280 8.98 1.89 8.83
N LEU A 281 9.35 2.88 8.02
CA LEU A 281 9.49 4.27 8.46
C LEU A 281 8.15 4.85 8.95
N ASN A 282 7.07 4.67 8.18
CA ASN A 282 5.73 5.08 8.59
C ASN A 282 5.30 4.34 9.87
N GLY A 283 5.56 3.03 9.92
CA GLY A 283 5.25 2.23 11.10
C GLY A 283 5.97 2.71 12.35
N LEU A 284 7.26 3.03 12.25
CA LEU A 284 8.04 3.60 13.36
C LEU A 284 7.42 4.92 13.85
N VAL A 285 7.07 5.82 12.93
CA VAL A 285 6.45 7.11 13.29
C VAL A 285 5.14 6.89 14.06
N PHE A 286 4.23 6.04 13.58
CA PHE A 286 2.96 5.80 14.25
C PHE A 286 3.09 5.03 15.57
N VAL A 287 4.03 4.10 15.68
CA VAL A 287 4.31 3.39 16.96
C VAL A 287 4.90 4.36 17.98
N ILE A 288 5.82 5.24 17.57
CA ILE A 288 6.38 6.30 18.43
C ILE A 288 5.28 7.25 18.89
N LEU A 289 4.37 7.68 17.99
CA LEU A 289 3.20 8.46 18.37
C LEU A 289 2.40 7.76 19.48
N GLY A 290 2.07 6.48 19.22
CA GLY A 290 1.32 5.69 20.18
C GLY A 290 1.99 5.59 21.54
N SER A 291 3.31 5.39 21.56
CA SER A 291 4.06 5.23 22.81
C SER A 291 4.13 6.52 23.65
N GLN A 292 4.02 7.68 23.03
CA GLN A 292 4.07 8.97 23.75
C GLN A 292 2.71 9.43 24.28
N ILE A 293 1.61 8.92 23.71
CA ILE A 293 0.26 9.33 24.14
C ILE A 293 0.03 9.12 25.64
N PRO A 294 0.36 7.96 26.28
CA PRO A 294 0.13 7.77 27.70
C PRO A 294 0.92 8.72 28.60
N ASP A 295 2.16 9.03 28.26
CA ASP A 295 3.01 9.95 29.05
C ASP A 295 2.49 11.39 28.95
N ILE A 296 2.08 11.81 27.76
CA ILE A 296 1.49 13.13 27.53
C ILE A 296 0.12 13.23 28.24
N LEU A 297 -0.72 12.18 28.17
CA LEU A 297 -1.98 12.10 28.90
C LEU A 297 -1.75 12.26 30.40
N LYS A 298 -0.77 11.54 30.94
CA LYS A 298 -0.42 11.60 32.36
C LYS A 298 0.01 13.02 32.76
N SER A 299 0.90 13.65 31.99
CA SER A 299 1.37 15.02 32.21
C SER A 299 0.21 16.03 32.23
N ILE A 300 -0.77 15.90 31.34
CA ILE A 300 -1.94 16.79 31.28
C ILE A 300 -2.91 16.48 32.41
N TRP A 301 -3.05 15.20 32.79
CA TRP A 301 -3.96 14.79 33.87
C TRP A 301 -3.48 15.23 35.24
N GLU A 302 -2.17 15.36 35.42
CA GLU A 302 -1.54 15.84 36.66
C GLU A 302 -1.49 17.37 36.71
N ASP A 303 -1.65 18.06 35.58
CA ASP A 303 -1.70 19.54 35.54
C ASP A 303 -3.10 20.04 35.90
N SER A 304 -3.18 20.67 37.06
CA SER A 304 -4.44 21.24 37.60
C SER A 304 -4.90 22.55 36.90
N ALA A 305 -4.10 23.09 36.00
CA ALA A 305 -4.39 24.38 35.35
C ALA A 305 -5.51 24.28 34.30
N ILE A 306 -5.66 23.15 33.61
CA ILE A 306 -6.68 22.99 32.58
C ILE A 306 -7.46 21.68 32.84
N SER A 307 -8.79 21.75 32.88
CA SER A 307 -9.62 20.56 33.05
C SER A 307 -9.54 19.66 31.80
N ASN A 308 -9.35 18.37 32.02
CA ASN A 308 -9.21 17.36 30.96
C ASN A 308 -10.35 17.35 29.94
N GLU A 309 -11.58 17.62 30.41
CA GLU A 309 -12.75 17.73 29.53
C GLU A 309 -12.62 18.89 28.53
N ARG A 310 -12.02 20.00 28.93
CA ARG A 310 -11.79 21.15 28.03
C ARG A 310 -10.76 20.83 26.96
N VAL A 311 -9.70 20.10 27.31
CA VAL A 311 -8.68 19.74 26.34
C VAL A 311 -9.26 18.82 25.26
N MET A 312 -10.09 17.83 25.65
CA MET A 312 -10.80 16.97 24.69
C MET A 312 -11.78 17.77 23.81
N LEU A 313 -12.48 18.75 24.40
CA LEU A 313 -13.33 19.65 23.65
C LEU A 313 -12.52 20.49 22.65
N TYR A 314 -11.34 20.98 23.03
CA TYR A 314 -10.45 21.75 22.15
C TYR A 314 -9.99 20.93 20.94
N ILE A 315 -9.61 19.67 21.14
CA ILE A 315 -9.27 18.75 20.04
C ILE A 315 -10.45 18.61 19.06
N GLY A 316 -11.66 18.36 19.58
CA GLY A 316 -12.88 18.24 18.77
C GLY A 316 -13.19 19.51 17.97
N ILE A 317 -13.13 20.68 18.61
CA ILE A 317 -13.37 21.97 17.97
C ILE A 317 -12.31 22.26 16.90
N LEU A 318 -11.03 22.05 17.20
CA LEU A 318 -9.93 22.24 16.24
C LEU A 318 -10.11 21.36 15.01
N TYR A 319 -10.46 20.09 15.21
CA TYR A 319 -10.71 19.18 14.09
C TYR A 319 -11.88 19.63 13.22
N VAL A 320 -12.99 20.03 13.83
CA VAL A 320 -14.18 20.54 13.10
C VAL A 320 -13.83 21.80 12.30
N ILE A 321 -13.11 22.76 12.89
CA ILE A 321 -12.69 23.98 12.18
C ILE A 321 -11.78 23.65 10.99
N LEU A 322 -10.83 22.75 11.18
CA LEU A 322 -9.93 22.31 10.10
C LEU A 322 -10.69 21.68 8.94
N ILE A 323 -11.71 20.84 9.22
CA ILE A 323 -12.55 20.24 8.16
C ILE A 323 -13.42 21.29 7.48
N VAL A 324 -14.08 22.13 8.27
CA VAL A 324 -14.98 23.17 7.73
C VAL A 324 -14.19 24.14 6.85
N LEU A 325 -13.03 24.61 7.33
CA LEU A 325 -12.18 25.53 6.56
C LEU A 325 -11.71 24.87 5.24
N ARG A 326 -11.31 23.62 5.30
CA ARG A 326 -10.90 22.84 4.10
C ARG A 326 -12.08 22.65 3.15
N PHE A 327 -13.25 22.29 3.67
CA PHE A 327 -14.46 22.13 2.86
C PHE A 327 -14.84 23.41 2.14
N VAL A 328 -14.89 24.54 2.88
CA VAL A 328 -15.18 25.85 2.31
C VAL A 328 -14.15 26.24 1.24
N TRP A 329 -12.88 25.97 1.47
CA TRP A 329 -11.81 26.26 0.53
C TRP A 329 -11.91 25.42 -0.74
N VAL A 330 -12.08 24.11 -0.62
CA VAL A 330 -12.24 23.20 -1.76
C VAL A 330 -13.47 23.57 -2.55
N PHE A 331 -14.61 23.72 -1.91
CA PHE A 331 -15.87 24.08 -2.55
C PHE A 331 -15.77 25.43 -3.28
N SER A 332 -15.19 26.46 -2.64
CA SER A 332 -15.01 27.78 -3.26
C SER A 332 -14.03 27.75 -4.42
N SER A 333 -12.97 26.94 -4.36
CA SER A 333 -12.01 26.80 -5.46
C SER A 333 -12.66 26.24 -6.74
N TRP A 334 -13.74 25.49 -6.62
CA TRP A 334 -14.53 24.96 -7.75
C TRP A 334 -15.66 25.89 -8.15
N ALA A 335 -16.30 26.55 -7.18
CA ALA A 335 -17.44 27.42 -7.42
C ALA A 335 -17.06 28.77 -8.07
N ILE A 336 -15.97 29.38 -7.61
CA ILE A 336 -15.53 30.71 -8.06
C ILE A 336 -15.24 30.79 -9.56
N PRO A 337 -14.44 29.87 -10.18
CA PRO A 337 -14.19 29.89 -11.61
C PRO A 337 -15.46 29.69 -12.45
N ARG A 338 -16.43 28.95 -11.93
CA ARG A 338 -17.71 28.68 -12.59
C ARG A 338 -18.66 29.88 -12.55
N ILE A 339 -18.62 30.65 -11.47
CA ILE A 339 -19.40 31.88 -11.33
C ILE A 339 -18.82 33.00 -12.22
N LEU A 340 -17.48 33.07 -12.30
CA LEU A 340 -16.79 34.14 -13.04
C LEU A 340 -16.66 33.87 -14.55
N ASN A 341 -16.83 32.65 -15.03
CA ASN A 341 -16.58 32.27 -16.43
C ASN A 341 -17.76 31.49 -17.01
N GLU A 342 -18.65 32.18 -17.74
CA GLU A 342 -19.83 31.56 -18.37
C GLU A 342 -19.49 30.41 -19.36
N LYS A 343 -18.30 30.44 -19.96
CA LYS A 343 -17.82 29.40 -20.87
C LYS A 343 -17.55 28.09 -20.13
N LYS A 344 -16.94 28.13 -18.91
CA LYS A 344 -16.70 26.96 -18.06
C LYS A 344 -18.00 26.40 -17.46
N ARG A 345 -19.01 27.25 -17.28
CA ARG A 345 -20.34 26.83 -16.79
C ARG A 345 -21.07 25.90 -17.75
N ASN A 346 -20.81 26.07 -19.05
CA ASN A 346 -21.48 25.29 -20.12
C ASN A 346 -20.67 24.05 -20.56
N GLU A 347 -19.40 23.95 -20.20
CA GLU A 347 -18.54 22.82 -20.54
C GLU A 347 -18.48 21.73 -19.45
N ASP A 348 -18.77 22.09 -18.17
CA ASP A 348 -18.76 21.14 -17.05
C ASP A 348 -20.21 20.70 -16.73
N ASP A 349 -20.55 19.48 -17.10
CA ASP A 349 -21.85 18.83 -16.82
C ASP A 349 -22.01 18.42 -15.32
N THR A 350 -21.03 18.71 -14.46
CA THR A 350 -21.06 18.33 -13.04
C THR A 350 -22.13 19.10 -12.26
N THR A 351 -23.00 18.38 -11.58
CA THR A 351 -24.06 18.99 -10.76
C THR A 351 -23.48 19.59 -9.47
N VAL A 352 -24.18 20.60 -8.90
CA VAL A 352 -23.79 21.19 -7.58
C VAL A 352 -23.72 20.11 -6.49
N LYS A 353 -24.58 19.08 -6.60
CA LYS A 353 -24.58 17.96 -5.67
C LYS A 353 -23.27 17.16 -5.74
N GLU A 354 -22.80 16.80 -6.94
CA GLU A 354 -21.53 16.08 -7.14
C GLU A 354 -20.32 16.89 -6.65
N GLN A 355 -20.36 18.22 -6.80
CA GLN A 355 -19.32 19.11 -6.28
C GLN A 355 -19.30 19.14 -4.76
N LEU A 356 -20.47 19.14 -4.13
CA LEU A 356 -20.61 19.11 -2.68
C LEU A 356 -20.10 17.77 -2.12
N GLU A 357 -20.46 16.65 -2.74
CA GLU A 357 -20.02 15.30 -2.38
C GLU A 357 -18.50 15.15 -2.54
N SER A 358 -17.95 15.56 -3.69
CA SER A 358 -16.51 15.54 -3.93
C SER A 358 -15.73 16.41 -2.93
N SER A 359 -16.26 17.62 -2.62
CA SER A 359 -15.66 18.51 -1.63
C SER A 359 -15.70 17.93 -0.23
N ALA A 360 -16.77 17.22 0.14
CA ALA A 360 -16.87 16.53 1.42
C ALA A 360 -15.87 15.36 1.50
N ILE A 361 -15.77 14.55 0.44
CA ILE A 361 -14.82 13.44 0.35
C ILE A 361 -13.37 13.96 0.49
N ILE A 362 -12.98 14.99 -0.29
CA ILE A 362 -11.64 15.59 -0.25
C ILE A 362 -11.34 16.15 1.15
N SER A 363 -12.34 16.73 1.82
CA SER A 363 -12.15 17.33 3.14
C SER A 363 -11.96 16.29 4.24
N ILE A 364 -12.73 15.22 4.23
CA ILE A 364 -12.63 14.11 5.18
C ILE A 364 -11.41 13.23 4.90
N ALA A 365 -11.02 13.08 3.63
CA ALA A 365 -9.79 12.42 3.23
C ALA A 365 -8.52 13.18 3.65
N GLY A 366 -8.63 14.46 4.05
CA GLY A 366 -7.51 15.26 4.59
C GLY A 366 -7.08 14.80 5.99
N VAL A 367 -6.61 13.58 6.14
CA VAL A 367 -6.09 13.01 7.40
C VAL A 367 -4.75 13.65 7.74
N ARG A 368 -4.48 13.87 9.02
CA ARG A 368 -3.17 14.33 9.52
C ARG A 368 -2.35 13.11 9.92
N GLY A 369 -1.04 13.16 9.68
CA GLY A 369 -0.21 11.98 9.86
C GLY A 369 1.19 12.25 10.39
N ALA A 370 2.15 11.55 9.80
CA ALA A 370 3.54 11.50 10.24
C ALA A 370 4.22 12.87 10.34
N VAL A 371 4.01 13.76 9.36
CA VAL A 371 4.66 15.06 9.30
C VAL A 371 4.13 16.01 10.40
N THR A 372 2.82 15.96 10.69
CA THR A 372 2.23 16.71 11.81
C THR A 372 2.85 16.29 13.13
N LEU A 373 3.05 14.99 13.34
CA LEU A 373 3.71 14.50 14.54
C LEU A 373 5.16 14.95 14.61
N ALA A 374 5.91 14.73 13.55
CA ALA A 374 7.32 15.12 13.48
C ALA A 374 7.55 16.59 13.80
N GLY A 375 6.72 17.46 13.21
CA GLY A 375 6.76 18.89 13.49
C GLY A 375 6.42 19.21 14.94
N SER A 376 5.36 18.63 15.52
CA SER A 376 5.00 18.86 16.91
C SER A 376 6.11 18.41 17.89
N MET A 377 6.77 17.31 17.59
CA MET A 377 7.91 16.82 18.37
C MET A 377 9.16 17.67 18.20
N SER A 378 9.33 18.37 17.08
CA SER A 378 10.47 19.25 16.80
C SER A 378 10.38 20.62 17.50
N ILE A 379 9.34 20.88 18.30
CA ILE A 379 9.26 22.08 19.14
C ILE A 379 10.39 22.07 20.18
N PRO A 380 11.23 23.13 20.24
CA PRO A 380 12.35 23.17 21.18
C PRO A 380 11.85 23.17 22.64
N PHE A 381 12.69 22.69 23.55
CA PHE A 381 12.37 22.67 24.98
C PHE A 381 12.49 24.05 25.62
N VAL A 382 13.40 24.89 25.11
CA VAL A 382 13.72 26.20 25.66
C VAL A 382 13.74 27.27 24.57
N LEU A 383 13.45 28.50 24.97
CA LEU A 383 13.57 29.71 24.16
C LEU A 383 15.02 30.20 24.11
N ALA A 384 15.34 31.20 23.27
CA ALA A 384 16.64 31.84 23.24
C ALA A 384 16.97 32.59 24.54
N SER A 385 15.95 32.98 25.32
CA SER A 385 16.09 33.53 26.67
C SER A 385 16.54 32.52 27.72
N GLY A 386 16.46 31.21 27.44
CA GLY A 386 16.68 30.14 28.40
C GLY A 386 15.42 29.68 29.12
N ASP A 387 14.28 30.36 28.95
CA ASP A 387 13.00 29.98 29.54
C ASP A 387 12.42 28.74 28.83
N ALA A 388 11.57 27.99 29.55
CA ALA A 388 10.86 26.85 28.96
C ALA A 388 9.91 27.31 27.86
N PHE A 389 9.77 26.48 26.78
CA PHE A 389 8.81 26.80 25.72
C PHE A 389 7.37 26.72 26.27
N PRO A 390 6.55 27.78 26.09
CA PRO A 390 5.23 27.88 26.71
C PRO A 390 4.30 26.77 26.14
N GLU A 391 3.58 26.10 27.03
CA GLU A 391 2.54 25.12 26.73
C GLU A 391 2.96 24.02 25.76
N ARG A 392 4.27 23.66 25.71
CA ARG A 392 4.81 22.67 24.77
C ARG A 392 4.07 21.35 24.82
N SER A 393 3.82 20.81 26.02
CA SER A 393 3.11 19.54 26.22
C SER A 393 1.67 19.60 25.72
N LEU A 394 0.97 20.70 25.97
CA LEU A 394 -0.40 20.91 25.51
C LEU A 394 -0.46 20.99 23.98
N ILE A 395 0.48 21.69 23.34
CA ILE A 395 0.57 21.81 21.87
C ILE A 395 0.77 20.43 21.23
N ILE A 396 1.68 19.63 21.77
CA ILE A 396 1.93 18.25 21.27
C ILE A 396 0.69 17.39 21.45
N PHE A 397 0.01 17.50 22.58
CA PHE A 397 -1.20 16.74 22.86
C PHE A 397 -2.38 17.13 21.93
N LEU A 398 -2.58 18.41 21.69
CA LEU A 398 -3.58 18.89 20.73
C LEU A 398 -3.29 18.36 19.32
N ALA A 399 -2.01 18.39 18.89
CA ALA A 399 -1.60 17.83 17.61
C ALA A 399 -1.86 16.32 17.53
N ALA A 400 -1.42 15.55 18.52
CA ALA A 400 -1.64 14.11 18.59
C ALA A 400 -3.14 13.74 18.61
N GLY A 401 -3.94 14.50 19.38
CA GLY A 401 -5.38 14.31 19.45
C GLY A 401 -6.08 14.57 18.12
N VAL A 402 -5.71 15.63 17.41
CA VAL A 402 -6.25 15.93 16.08
C VAL A 402 -5.85 14.84 15.06
N ILE A 403 -4.62 14.32 15.11
CA ILE A 403 -4.18 13.19 14.27
C ILE A 403 -5.09 11.98 14.52
N LEU A 404 -5.27 11.58 15.78
CA LEU A 404 -6.10 10.43 16.14
C LEU A 404 -7.55 10.59 15.69
N VAL A 405 -8.16 11.74 16.00
CA VAL A 405 -9.55 12.03 15.62
C VAL A 405 -9.69 12.02 14.10
N SER A 406 -8.75 12.61 13.36
CA SER A 406 -8.78 12.63 11.90
C SER A 406 -8.69 11.20 11.30
N LEU A 407 -7.82 10.35 11.84
CA LEU A 407 -7.68 8.95 11.41
C LEU A 407 -8.94 8.14 11.69
N ILE A 408 -9.53 8.30 12.88
CA ILE A 408 -10.75 7.56 13.28
C ILE A 408 -11.93 7.99 12.42
N ILE A 409 -12.15 9.29 12.28
CA ILE A 409 -13.31 9.82 11.52
C ILE A 409 -13.18 9.48 10.04
N SER A 410 -12.01 9.62 9.45
CA SER A 410 -11.78 9.23 8.05
C SER A 410 -11.99 7.73 7.84
N ASN A 411 -11.51 6.88 8.75
CA ASN A 411 -11.68 5.43 8.68
C ASN A 411 -13.15 4.98 8.78
N VAL A 412 -14.00 5.75 9.46
CA VAL A 412 -15.44 5.46 9.64
C VAL A 412 -16.28 6.13 8.56
N LEU A 413 -16.03 7.39 8.25
CA LEU A 413 -16.95 8.21 7.44
C LEU A 413 -16.72 8.05 5.94
N LEU A 414 -15.46 7.89 5.48
CA LEU A 414 -15.18 7.68 4.05
C LEU A 414 -15.88 6.44 3.45
N PRO A 415 -15.87 5.27 4.11
CA PRO A 415 -16.60 4.11 3.61
C PRO A 415 -18.11 4.32 3.52
N ILE A 416 -18.67 5.17 4.37
CA ILE A 416 -20.11 5.46 4.41
C ILE A 416 -20.48 6.36 3.23
N LEU A 417 -19.71 7.43 3.01
CA LEU A 417 -19.96 8.39 1.93
C LEU A 417 -19.79 7.78 0.53
N LEU A 418 -18.82 6.87 0.36
CA LEU A 418 -18.53 6.26 -0.94
C LEU A 418 -19.41 5.05 -1.27
N LYS A 419 -20.24 4.57 -0.33
CA LYS A 419 -21.17 3.46 -0.60
C LYS A 419 -22.35 3.84 -1.50
N GLU A 420 -22.73 5.10 -1.53
CA GLU A 420 -23.87 5.57 -2.34
C GLU A 420 -23.54 5.69 -3.83
N ASP A 421 -22.29 5.99 -4.20
CA ASP A 421 -21.89 6.21 -5.59
C ASP A 421 -21.64 4.92 -6.41
N ALA A 422 -21.51 3.77 -5.74
CA ALA A 422 -21.26 2.48 -6.42
C ALA A 422 -22.46 1.97 -7.26
N VAL A 423 -23.60 2.65 -7.23
CA VAL A 423 -24.84 2.22 -7.91
C VAL A 423 -25.07 2.94 -9.25
N HIS A 424 -24.35 4.01 -9.58
CA HIS A 424 -24.69 4.89 -10.72
C HIS A 424 -23.58 5.15 -11.75
N GLN A 425 -22.53 4.34 -11.85
CA GLN A 425 -21.62 4.42 -13.00
C GLN A 425 -21.83 3.22 -13.94
N GLU A 426 -22.75 3.35 -14.89
CA GLU A 426 -22.87 2.54 -16.09
C GLU A 426 -21.76 2.88 -17.11
N GLY A 427 -20.51 2.85 -16.70
CA GLY A 427 -19.33 2.94 -17.57
C GLY A 427 -18.36 1.84 -17.21
N GLU A 428 -17.85 1.07 -18.19
CA GLU A 428 -16.76 0.11 -17.95
C GLU A 428 -15.63 0.81 -17.21
N THR A 429 -15.26 0.30 -16.04
CA THR A 429 -14.12 0.83 -15.31
C THR A 429 -12.84 0.57 -16.10
N ILE A 430 -11.83 1.45 -15.97
CA ILE A 430 -10.53 1.28 -16.63
C ILE A 430 -9.93 -0.11 -16.31
N GLU A 431 -10.14 -0.62 -15.10
CA GLU A 431 -9.72 -1.97 -14.69
C GLU A 431 -10.47 -3.08 -15.45
N GLU A 432 -11.77 -2.89 -15.73
CA GLU A 432 -12.54 -3.83 -16.54
C GLU A 432 -12.11 -3.79 -18.02
N MET A 433 -11.76 -2.61 -18.50
CA MET A 433 -11.18 -2.43 -19.84
C MET A 433 -9.78 -3.07 -19.92
N GLU A 434 -8.91 -2.85 -18.92
CA GLU A 434 -7.58 -3.50 -18.83
C GLU A 434 -7.70 -5.02 -18.79
N ALA A 435 -8.59 -5.53 -17.94
CA ALA A 435 -8.82 -6.96 -17.82
C ALA A 435 -9.40 -7.58 -19.10
N ARG A 436 -10.30 -6.90 -19.78
CA ARG A 436 -10.83 -7.29 -21.09
C ARG A 436 -9.75 -7.34 -22.14
N LEU A 437 -8.94 -6.29 -22.20
CA LEU A 437 -7.82 -6.20 -23.13
C LEU A 437 -6.80 -7.33 -22.86
N GLN A 438 -6.45 -7.58 -21.60
CA GLN A 438 -5.54 -8.66 -21.25
C GLN A 438 -6.08 -10.04 -21.66
N ILE A 439 -7.39 -10.25 -21.53
CA ILE A 439 -8.05 -11.46 -22.02
C ILE A 439 -7.97 -11.57 -23.55
N ASP A 440 -8.17 -10.47 -24.26
CA ASP A 440 -8.13 -10.45 -25.73
C ASP A 440 -6.69 -10.72 -26.21
N ILE A 441 -5.68 -10.10 -25.61
CA ILE A 441 -4.26 -10.40 -25.89
C ILE A 441 -3.97 -11.88 -25.66
N PHE A 442 -4.36 -12.45 -24.52
CA PHE A 442 -4.12 -13.88 -24.24
C PHE A 442 -4.86 -14.79 -25.19
N ARG A 443 -6.02 -14.41 -25.71
CA ARG A 443 -6.75 -15.16 -26.75
C ARG A 443 -6.03 -15.12 -28.09
N ASP A 444 -5.45 -13.98 -28.44
CA ASP A 444 -4.67 -13.86 -29.67
C ASP A 444 -3.43 -14.72 -29.62
N VAL A 445 -2.70 -14.73 -28.47
CA VAL A 445 -1.57 -15.63 -28.24
C VAL A 445 -1.96 -17.12 -28.38
N ILE A 446 -3.10 -17.51 -27.77
CA ILE A 446 -3.57 -18.90 -27.91
C ILE A 446 -3.83 -19.24 -29.37
N ARG A 447 -4.45 -18.32 -30.12
CA ARG A 447 -4.77 -18.52 -31.55
C ARG A 447 -3.51 -18.65 -32.39
N GLU A 448 -2.49 -17.87 -32.10
CA GLU A 448 -1.19 -17.95 -32.77
C GLU A 448 -0.47 -19.26 -32.46
N LEU A 449 -0.43 -19.68 -31.19
CA LEU A 449 0.17 -20.96 -30.81
C LEU A 449 -0.62 -22.18 -31.34
N GLU A 450 -1.92 -22.09 -31.55
CA GLU A 450 -2.74 -23.16 -32.16
C GLU A 450 -2.51 -23.27 -33.66
N SER A 451 -1.99 -22.23 -34.32
CA SER A 451 -1.70 -22.22 -35.77
C SER A 451 -0.38 -22.91 -36.14
N GLU A 452 0.50 -23.24 -35.21
CA GLU A 452 1.78 -23.88 -35.45
C GLU A 452 1.63 -25.40 -35.66
N PRO A 453 2.08 -25.95 -36.80
CA PRO A 453 1.77 -27.34 -37.19
C PRO A 453 2.82 -28.40 -36.81
N GLU A 454 3.92 -28.11 -36.10
CA GLU A 454 5.00 -29.07 -35.87
C GLU A 454 4.63 -30.14 -34.82
N PRO A 455 4.67 -31.45 -35.18
CA PRO A 455 4.24 -32.54 -34.28
C PRO A 455 5.12 -32.70 -33.04
N GLU A 456 6.41 -32.34 -33.15
CA GLU A 456 7.40 -32.58 -32.07
C GLU A 456 7.22 -31.63 -30.87
N ILE A 457 6.73 -30.43 -31.11
CA ILE A 457 6.52 -29.41 -30.05
C ILE A 457 5.08 -29.36 -29.55
N LYS A 458 4.16 -30.12 -30.15
CA LYS A 458 2.73 -30.08 -29.87
C LYS A 458 2.37 -30.28 -28.38
N ALA A 459 3.14 -31.13 -27.68
CA ALA A 459 2.92 -31.35 -26.25
C ALA A 459 3.30 -30.12 -25.40
N ALA A 460 4.40 -29.44 -25.72
CA ALA A 460 4.85 -28.23 -25.05
C ALA A 460 3.91 -27.05 -25.34
N VAL A 461 3.47 -26.89 -26.59
CA VAL A 461 2.47 -25.90 -27.01
C VAL A 461 1.17 -26.06 -26.20
N HIS A 462 0.67 -27.30 -26.09
CA HIS A 462 -0.53 -27.56 -25.29
C HIS A 462 -0.39 -27.15 -23.82
N VAL A 463 0.78 -27.35 -23.20
CA VAL A 463 1.02 -26.96 -21.83
C VAL A 463 1.00 -25.44 -21.69
N VAL A 464 1.64 -24.70 -22.60
CA VAL A 464 1.66 -23.24 -22.58
C VAL A 464 0.27 -22.67 -22.86
N ILE A 465 -0.50 -23.21 -23.81
CA ILE A 465 -1.89 -22.82 -24.05
C ILE A 465 -2.74 -22.99 -22.78
N GLU A 466 -2.59 -24.08 -22.03
CA GLU A 466 -3.32 -24.27 -20.78
C GLU A 466 -2.86 -23.30 -19.67
N GLU A 467 -1.61 -22.85 -19.67
CA GLU A 467 -1.14 -21.77 -18.81
C GLU A 467 -1.88 -20.45 -19.14
N TYR A 468 -1.99 -20.08 -20.42
CA TYR A 468 -2.76 -18.89 -20.85
C TYR A 468 -4.26 -19.01 -20.60
N ARG A 469 -4.86 -20.16 -20.85
CA ARG A 469 -6.27 -20.40 -20.48
C ARG A 469 -6.51 -20.28 -18.98
N THR A 470 -5.53 -20.69 -18.18
CA THR A 470 -5.58 -20.53 -16.73
C THR A 470 -5.41 -19.07 -16.32
N ALA A 471 -4.54 -18.31 -17.00
CA ALA A 471 -4.39 -16.87 -16.81
C ALA A 471 -5.67 -16.11 -17.17
N ILE A 472 -6.30 -16.41 -18.30
CA ILE A 472 -7.61 -15.87 -18.68
C ILE A 472 -8.66 -16.14 -17.57
N ARG A 473 -8.74 -17.36 -17.08
CA ARG A 473 -9.65 -17.71 -15.98
C ARG A 473 -9.35 -16.94 -14.69
N ARG A 474 -8.08 -16.62 -14.42
CA ARG A 474 -7.69 -15.78 -13.26
C ARG A 474 -8.13 -14.33 -13.45
N VAL A 475 -7.90 -13.76 -14.62
CA VAL A 475 -8.32 -12.39 -14.96
C VAL A 475 -9.84 -12.29 -14.96
N GLN A 476 -10.56 -13.23 -15.55
CA GLN A 476 -12.03 -13.29 -15.49
C GLN A 476 -12.58 -13.43 -14.06
N ARG A 477 -11.90 -14.20 -13.21
CA ARG A 477 -12.21 -14.29 -11.78
C ARG A 477 -11.84 -13.01 -11.03
N GLY A 478 -10.80 -12.30 -11.44
CA GLY A 478 -10.40 -10.98 -10.92
C GLY A 478 -11.44 -9.90 -11.22
N GLN A 479 -12.12 -9.96 -12.36
CA GLN A 479 -13.28 -9.10 -12.67
C GLN A 479 -14.51 -9.41 -11.80
N ILE A 480 -14.64 -10.65 -11.34
CA ILE A 480 -15.70 -11.08 -10.41
C ILE A 480 -15.24 -10.93 -8.94
N VAL A 481 -13.94 -10.83 -8.69
CA VAL A 481 -13.31 -10.55 -7.40
C VAL A 481 -13.10 -9.04 -7.25
N ASN A 482 -14.20 -8.30 -7.20
CA ASN A 482 -14.16 -7.02 -6.49
C ASN A 482 -13.68 -7.31 -5.07
N GLU A 483 -12.80 -6.49 -4.53
CA GLU A 483 -12.11 -6.38 -3.21
C GLU A 483 -12.70 -7.11 -1.99
N TYR A 484 -13.86 -7.75 -2.10
CA TYR A 484 -14.56 -8.56 -1.12
C TYR A 484 -14.51 -10.06 -1.44
N GLY A 485 -13.35 -10.56 -1.88
CA GLY A 485 -13.06 -11.99 -2.09
C GLY A 485 -14.29 -12.79 -2.57
N ILE A 486 -14.22 -13.37 -3.77
CA ILE A 486 -15.18 -14.31 -4.38
C ILE A 486 -16.62 -14.12 -3.86
N GLN A 487 -17.43 -13.29 -4.51
CA GLN A 487 -18.86 -13.43 -4.38
C GLN A 487 -19.29 -14.72 -5.12
N MET A 488 -18.98 -15.85 -4.48
CA MET A 488 -19.65 -17.10 -4.85
C MET A 488 -21.14 -16.90 -4.56
N THR A 489 -21.99 -17.22 -5.51
CA THR A 489 -23.42 -17.33 -5.20
C THR A 489 -23.57 -18.32 -4.04
N ASN A 490 -24.56 -18.14 -3.18
CA ASN A 490 -24.79 -19.07 -2.07
C ASN A 490 -24.88 -20.52 -2.57
N GLU A 491 -25.36 -20.73 -3.77
CA GLU A 491 -25.47 -22.02 -4.43
C GLU A 491 -24.09 -22.60 -4.82
N GLU A 492 -23.21 -21.82 -5.45
CA GLU A 492 -21.84 -22.25 -5.77
C GLU A 492 -21.06 -22.57 -4.49
N LYS A 493 -21.24 -21.76 -3.45
CA LYS A 493 -20.63 -21.99 -2.14
C LYS A 493 -21.06 -23.33 -1.54
N ASN A 494 -22.34 -23.62 -1.57
CA ASN A 494 -22.88 -24.89 -1.03
C ASN A 494 -22.37 -26.09 -1.83
N LEU A 495 -22.36 -26.00 -3.16
CA LEU A 495 -21.84 -27.06 -4.03
C LEU A 495 -20.34 -27.33 -3.81
N ARG A 496 -19.54 -26.29 -3.61
CA ARG A 496 -18.11 -26.43 -3.28
C ARG A 496 -17.89 -27.05 -1.91
N LEU A 497 -18.71 -26.71 -0.92
CA LEU A 497 -18.66 -27.34 0.40
C LEU A 497 -19.07 -28.82 0.35
N ASP A 498 -20.04 -29.18 -0.48
CA ASP A 498 -20.45 -30.57 -0.68
C ASP A 498 -19.35 -31.41 -1.36
N VAL A 499 -18.65 -30.85 -2.35
CA VAL A 499 -17.47 -31.50 -2.95
C VAL A 499 -16.39 -31.76 -1.90
N LEU A 500 -16.10 -30.79 -1.03
CA LEU A 500 -15.13 -30.97 0.06
C LEU A 500 -15.60 -31.97 1.12
N ARG A 501 -16.91 -32.07 1.36
CA ARG A 501 -17.49 -33.10 2.25
C ARG A 501 -17.28 -34.49 1.68
N ILE A 502 -17.53 -34.69 0.38
CA ILE A 502 -17.28 -35.96 -0.30
C ILE A 502 -15.81 -36.37 -0.22
N GLN A 503 -14.88 -35.41 -0.40
CA GLN A 503 -13.45 -35.68 -0.27
C GLN A 503 -13.08 -36.14 1.14
N GLU A 504 -13.68 -35.54 2.16
CA GLU A 504 -13.47 -35.91 3.56
C GLU A 504 -14.04 -37.28 3.87
N GLU A 505 -15.25 -37.62 3.38
CA GLU A 505 -15.87 -38.92 3.54
C GLU A 505 -15.01 -40.05 2.92
N VAL A 506 -14.46 -39.82 1.72
CA VAL A 506 -13.54 -40.78 1.09
C VAL A 506 -12.27 -40.94 1.92
N LEU A 507 -11.74 -39.83 2.49
CA LEU A 507 -10.56 -39.87 3.33
C LEU A 507 -10.79 -40.70 4.61
N ILE A 508 -11.89 -40.47 5.28
CA ILE A 508 -12.30 -41.24 6.50
C ILE A 508 -12.37 -42.71 6.19
N ARG A 509 -12.95 -43.09 5.05
CA ARG A 509 -13.07 -44.50 4.63
C ARG A 509 -11.68 -45.10 4.38
N TYR A 510 -10.77 -44.38 3.70
CA TYR A 510 -9.37 -44.82 3.44
C TYR A 510 -8.61 -45.04 4.75
N VAL A 511 -8.90 -44.24 5.79
CA VAL A 511 -8.34 -44.44 7.13
C VAL A 511 -8.87 -45.70 7.78
N HIS A 512 -10.19 -45.95 7.66
CA HIS A 512 -10.84 -47.17 8.20
C HIS A 512 -10.39 -48.45 7.49
N GLU A 513 -10.12 -48.36 6.20
CA GLU A 513 -9.62 -49.49 5.38
C GLU A 513 -8.10 -49.65 5.47
N GLU A 514 -7.42 -48.88 6.34
CA GLU A 514 -5.97 -48.86 6.51
C GLU A 514 -5.15 -48.60 5.22
N LYS A 515 -5.81 -48.06 4.18
CA LYS A 515 -5.18 -47.74 2.88
C LYS A 515 -4.29 -46.51 2.93
N ILE A 516 -4.43 -45.67 3.95
CA ILE A 516 -3.63 -44.45 4.13
C ILE A 516 -3.15 -44.32 5.58
N LYS A 517 -1.91 -43.94 5.78
CA LYS A 517 -1.33 -43.73 7.11
C LYS A 517 -2.01 -42.56 7.83
N LYS A 518 -2.31 -42.72 9.13
CA LYS A 518 -3.00 -41.71 9.97
C LYS A 518 -2.34 -40.32 9.90
N LEU A 519 -1.02 -40.25 9.80
CA LEU A 519 -0.28 -38.99 9.69
C LEU A 519 -0.57 -38.25 8.35
N ILE A 520 -0.68 -38.99 7.26
CA ILE A 520 -0.97 -38.46 5.93
C ILE A 520 -2.44 -37.99 5.87
N ALA A 521 -3.34 -38.84 6.36
CA ALA A 521 -4.77 -38.50 6.46
C ALA A 521 -5.00 -37.23 7.27
N TYR A 522 -4.25 -37.04 8.38
CA TYR A 522 -4.32 -35.81 9.18
C TYR A 522 -3.93 -34.56 8.36
N ARG A 523 -2.83 -34.61 7.59
CA ARG A 523 -2.42 -33.48 6.73
C ARG A 523 -3.43 -33.18 5.64
N LEU A 524 -4.00 -34.21 5.02
CA LEU A 524 -5.04 -34.04 4.00
C LEU A 524 -6.32 -33.45 4.58
N SER A 525 -6.75 -33.92 5.72
CA SER A 525 -7.89 -33.37 6.47
C SER A 525 -7.67 -31.88 6.85
N GLU A 526 -6.48 -31.51 7.29
CA GLU A 526 -6.11 -30.12 7.57
C GLU A 526 -6.24 -29.23 6.33
N THR A 527 -5.82 -29.71 5.17
CA THR A 527 -5.95 -29.00 3.89
C THR A 527 -7.42 -28.82 3.49
N ILE A 528 -8.25 -29.85 3.63
CA ILE A 528 -9.69 -29.81 3.37
C ILE A 528 -10.37 -28.81 4.30
N GLN A 529 -10.07 -28.83 5.59
CA GLN A 529 -10.66 -27.92 6.59
C GLN A 529 -10.22 -26.47 6.35
N ALA A 530 -8.95 -26.22 5.96
CA ALA A 530 -8.47 -24.89 5.60
C ALA A 530 -9.25 -24.33 4.40
N THR A 531 -9.55 -25.19 3.41
CA THR A 531 -10.32 -24.81 2.22
C THR A 531 -11.80 -24.54 2.58
N LYS A 532 -12.41 -25.35 3.40
CA LYS A 532 -13.78 -25.12 3.92
C LYS A 532 -13.87 -23.77 4.63
N THR A 533 -12.93 -23.47 5.52
CA THR A 533 -12.88 -22.22 6.27
C THR A 533 -12.72 -20.99 5.36
N ARG A 534 -11.98 -21.11 4.24
CA ARG A 534 -11.87 -20.04 3.23
C ARG A 534 -13.19 -19.78 2.53
N ILE A 535 -13.97 -20.81 2.25
CA ILE A 535 -15.27 -20.71 1.55
C ILE A 535 -16.36 -20.17 2.48
N GLU A 536 -16.37 -20.54 3.76
CA GLU A 536 -17.44 -20.16 4.71
C GLU A 536 -17.45 -18.70 5.11
N LYS A 537 -16.37 -17.92 4.92
CA LYS A 537 -16.24 -16.47 5.21
C LYS A 537 -16.78 -15.97 6.57
N ARG A 538 -17.00 -16.83 7.54
CA ARG A 538 -17.42 -16.39 8.89
C ARG A 538 -16.20 -15.95 9.69
N VAL A 539 -16.09 -14.66 9.98
CA VAL A 539 -15.02 -14.04 10.79
C VAL A 539 -14.83 -14.80 12.12
N ARG A 540 -15.91 -15.21 12.77
CA ARG A 540 -15.90 -15.96 14.03
C ARG A 540 -15.28 -17.37 13.90
N THR A 541 -15.50 -18.05 12.77
CA THR A 541 -14.93 -19.38 12.48
C THR A 541 -13.45 -19.26 12.16
N ARG A 542 -13.06 -18.18 11.47
CA ARG A 542 -11.67 -17.87 11.11
C ARG A 542 -10.82 -17.57 12.34
N MET A 543 -11.32 -16.75 13.28
CA MET A 543 -10.66 -16.46 14.56
C MET A 543 -10.46 -17.72 15.40
N ARG A 544 -11.48 -18.58 15.50
CA ARG A 544 -11.40 -19.83 16.25
C ARG A 544 -10.42 -20.82 15.64
N TYR A 545 -10.33 -20.88 14.30
CA TYR A 545 -9.38 -21.75 13.60
C TYR A 545 -7.93 -21.29 13.84
N TYR A 546 -7.64 -19.99 13.69
CA TYR A 546 -6.29 -19.45 13.93
C TYR A 546 -5.90 -19.52 15.41
N PHE A 547 -6.81 -19.24 16.32
CA PHE A 547 -6.56 -19.41 17.74
C PHE A 547 -6.23 -20.87 18.09
N LEU A 548 -7.01 -21.82 17.58
CA LEU A 548 -6.73 -23.24 17.76
C LEU A 548 -5.46 -23.69 17.04
N SER A 549 -5.11 -23.08 15.93
CA SER A 549 -3.85 -23.33 15.20
C SER A 549 -2.64 -22.80 15.99
N ILE A 550 -2.73 -21.60 16.57
CA ILE A 550 -1.69 -21.04 17.46
C ILE A 550 -1.56 -21.89 18.74
N VAL A 551 -2.66 -22.26 19.35
CA VAL A 551 -2.63 -23.13 20.55
C VAL A 551 -2.02 -24.49 20.22
N ARG A 552 -2.36 -25.09 19.06
CA ARG A 552 -1.74 -26.35 18.59
C ARG A 552 -0.26 -26.17 18.24
N PHE A 553 0.13 -25.05 17.60
CA PHE A 553 1.52 -24.72 17.33
C PHE A 553 2.32 -24.59 18.64
N LEU A 554 1.78 -23.91 19.65
CA LEU A 554 2.40 -23.79 20.98
C LEU A 554 2.48 -25.14 21.70
N MET A 555 1.46 -25.99 21.58
CA MET A 555 1.49 -27.36 22.12
C MET A 555 2.50 -28.24 21.36
N GLN A 556 2.56 -28.16 20.04
CA GLN A 556 3.56 -28.86 19.24
C GLN A 556 4.97 -28.36 19.52
N TRP A 557 5.16 -27.04 19.71
CA TRP A 557 6.45 -26.47 20.07
C TRP A 557 6.98 -27.00 21.41
N ARG A 558 6.08 -27.22 22.39
CA ARG A 558 6.43 -27.90 23.64
C ARG A 558 6.80 -29.38 23.45
N THR A 559 6.18 -30.08 22.50
CA THR A 559 6.47 -31.50 22.23
C THR A 559 7.64 -31.68 21.26
N THR A 560 7.89 -30.73 20.36
CA THR A 560 8.97 -30.78 19.36
C THR A 560 10.34 -30.45 19.98
N ARG A 561 10.41 -29.67 21.08
CA ARG A 561 11.67 -29.51 21.83
C ARG A 561 12.26 -30.83 22.30
N ARG A 562 11.47 -31.90 22.38
CA ARG A 562 11.95 -33.27 22.69
C ARG A 562 12.34 -34.08 21.46
N LYS A 563 12.06 -33.65 20.21
CA LYS A 563 12.29 -34.41 18.96
C LYS A 563 13.23 -33.79 17.94
N VAL A 564 13.72 -32.56 18.15
CA VAL A 564 14.69 -31.88 17.26
C VAL A 564 16.11 -32.43 17.36
N ALA A 565 16.35 -33.41 18.25
CA ALA A 565 17.65 -34.11 18.34
C ALA A 565 17.85 -35.20 17.26
N THR A 566 16.86 -35.48 16.40
CA THR A 566 17.04 -36.43 15.30
C THR A 566 16.52 -35.81 14.02
N GLY A 567 17.45 -35.27 13.21
CA GLY A 567 17.20 -34.72 11.88
C GLY A 567 16.77 -35.80 10.90
N ASP A 568 15.47 -35.97 10.72
CA ASP A 568 14.94 -36.80 9.64
C ASP A 568 13.80 -36.05 8.92
N LYS A 569 14.12 -35.36 7.84
CA LYS A 569 13.15 -34.93 6.82
C LYS A 569 12.68 -36.20 6.10
N LYS A 570 11.74 -36.95 6.68
CA LYS A 570 11.15 -38.11 5.99
C LYS A 570 10.43 -37.62 4.72
N LYS A 571 11.06 -37.86 3.55
CA LYS A 571 10.38 -37.85 2.24
C LYS A 571 9.28 -38.91 2.30
N PHE A 572 8.11 -38.62 1.72
CA PHE A 572 7.02 -39.58 1.56
C PHE A 572 7.57 -40.83 0.81
N SER A 573 7.23 -42.00 1.31
CA SER A 573 7.60 -43.23 0.55
C SER A 573 6.80 -43.29 -0.74
N PRO A 574 7.28 -44.02 -1.77
CA PRO A 574 6.54 -44.23 -3.03
C PRO A 574 5.13 -44.80 -2.79
N GLU A 575 4.96 -45.67 -1.78
CA GLU A 575 3.66 -46.21 -1.37
C GLU A 575 2.72 -45.14 -0.77
N ASP A 576 3.25 -44.19 0.00
CA ASP A 576 2.49 -43.08 0.57
C ASP A 576 1.97 -42.15 -0.55
N LEU A 577 2.81 -41.89 -1.57
CA LEU A 577 2.42 -41.08 -2.74
C LEU A 577 1.35 -41.78 -3.58
N GLN A 578 1.43 -43.09 -3.73
CA GLN A 578 0.42 -43.88 -4.45
C GLN A 578 -0.92 -43.86 -3.70
N SER A 579 -0.92 -44.03 -2.38
CA SER A 579 -2.12 -43.99 -1.57
C SER A 579 -2.82 -42.61 -1.62
N ILE A 580 -2.05 -41.51 -1.65
CA ILE A 580 -2.59 -40.16 -1.84
C ILE A 580 -3.22 -40.00 -3.21
N LYS A 581 -2.59 -40.54 -4.24
CA LYS A 581 -3.07 -40.50 -5.62
C LYS A 581 -4.38 -41.25 -5.77
N ASP A 582 -4.47 -42.47 -5.25
CA ASP A 582 -5.65 -43.33 -5.33
C ASP A 582 -6.83 -42.69 -4.60
N TRP A 583 -6.59 -42.12 -3.40
CA TRP A 583 -7.59 -41.34 -2.67
C TRP A 583 -8.07 -40.13 -3.49
N ARG A 584 -7.14 -39.39 -4.10
CA ARG A 584 -7.48 -38.18 -4.88
C ARG A 584 -8.31 -38.53 -6.12
N GLU A 585 -7.94 -39.61 -6.82
CA GLU A 585 -8.66 -40.11 -7.99
C GLU A 585 -10.09 -40.52 -7.64
N GLU A 586 -10.26 -41.32 -6.60
CA GLU A 586 -11.60 -41.76 -6.16
C GLU A 586 -12.46 -40.60 -5.65
N SER A 587 -11.87 -39.67 -4.92
CA SER A 587 -12.60 -38.50 -4.42
C SER A 587 -13.10 -37.59 -5.56
N CYS A 588 -12.26 -37.39 -6.62
CA CYS A 588 -12.67 -36.63 -7.81
C CYS A 588 -13.80 -37.34 -8.58
N LEU A 589 -13.71 -38.66 -8.79
CA LEU A 589 -14.74 -39.44 -9.49
C LEU A 589 -16.09 -39.41 -8.74
N LYS A 590 -16.09 -39.55 -7.41
CA LYS A 590 -17.30 -39.44 -6.60
C LYS A 590 -17.90 -38.03 -6.62
N ALA A 591 -17.05 -36.99 -6.53
CA ALA A 591 -17.50 -35.62 -6.63
C ALA A 591 -18.14 -35.32 -8.00
N MET A 592 -17.55 -35.80 -9.09
CA MET A 592 -18.10 -35.64 -10.44
C MET A 592 -19.45 -36.36 -10.60
N LYS A 593 -19.59 -37.57 -10.04
CA LYS A 593 -20.84 -38.31 -10.05
C LYS A 593 -21.94 -37.60 -9.25
N TYR A 594 -21.62 -37.11 -8.07
CA TYR A 594 -22.52 -36.31 -7.25
C TYR A 594 -23.00 -35.05 -7.98
N LEU A 595 -22.07 -34.29 -8.53
CA LEU A 595 -22.35 -33.05 -9.30
C LEU A 595 -23.23 -33.36 -10.54
N ALA A 596 -23.08 -34.55 -11.15
CA ALA A 596 -23.96 -34.97 -12.25
C ALA A 596 -25.40 -35.21 -11.83
N ASN A 597 -25.60 -35.77 -10.62
CA ASN A 597 -26.92 -36.14 -10.11
C ASN A 597 -27.73 -34.92 -9.62
N ILE A 598 -27.08 -33.84 -9.19
CA ILE A 598 -27.73 -32.63 -8.69
C ILE A 598 -27.86 -31.51 -9.72
N ALA A 599 -27.48 -31.77 -10.96
CA ALA A 599 -27.55 -30.82 -12.05
C ALA A 599 -29.03 -30.46 -12.36
N THR A 600 -29.37 -29.18 -12.29
CA THR A 600 -30.64 -28.60 -12.70
C THR A 600 -30.41 -27.58 -13.80
N PRO A 601 -31.42 -27.18 -14.60
CA PRO A 601 -31.25 -26.13 -15.62
C PRO A 601 -30.68 -24.82 -15.06
N GLU A 602 -31.02 -24.50 -13.80
CA GLU A 602 -30.61 -23.27 -13.13
C GLU A 602 -29.14 -23.29 -12.67
N ASN A 603 -28.63 -24.44 -12.20
CA ASN A 603 -27.27 -24.58 -11.68
C ASN A 603 -26.28 -25.23 -12.67
N GLN A 604 -26.74 -25.60 -13.88
CA GLN A 604 -25.95 -26.31 -14.90
C GLN A 604 -24.59 -25.69 -15.17
N ARG A 605 -24.52 -24.33 -15.20
CA ARG A 605 -23.29 -23.59 -15.45
C ARG A 605 -22.27 -23.78 -14.33
N ILE A 606 -22.72 -23.74 -13.07
CA ILE A 606 -21.87 -23.92 -11.88
C ILE A 606 -21.40 -25.37 -11.80
N VAL A 607 -22.31 -26.31 -12.01
CA VAL A 607 -22.01 -27.75 -12.01
C VAL A 607 -20.97 -28.10 -13.09
N ASN A 608 -21.11 -27.58 -14.30
CA ASN A 608 -20.15 -27.80 -15.39
C ASN A 608 -18.77 -27.23 -15.06
N SER A 609 -18.70 -26.06 -14.44
CA SER A 609 -17.45 -25.47 -13.97
C SER A 609 -16.75 -26.36 -12.93
N LEU A 610 -17.49 -26.83 -11.91
CA LEU A 610 -16.94 -27.69 -10.86
C LEU A 610 -16.53 -29.07 -11.39
N LYS A 611 -17.30 -29.64 -12.32
CA LYS A 611 -16.92 -30.88 -13.01
C LYS A 611 -15.62 -30.72 -13.80
N SER A 612 -15.46 -29.61 -14.51
CA SER A 612 -14.22 -29.32 -15.25
C SER A 612 -13.02 -29.17 -14.32
N GLU A 613 -13.20 -28.58 -13.14
CA GLU A 613 -12.14 -28.51 -12.10
C GLU A 613 -11.72 -29.90 -11.64
N GLN A 614 -12.67 -30.80 -11.36
CA GLN A 614 -12.37 -32.17 -10.93
C GLN A 614 -11.72 -33.00 -12.06
N ALA A 615 -12.22 -32.86 -13.28
CA ALA A 615 -11.64 -33.53 -14.47
C ALA A 615 -10.20 -33.10 -14.73
N MET A 616 -9.87 -31.80 -14.54
CA MET A 616 -8.51 -31.29 -14.67
C MET A 616 -7.57 -31.90 -13.62
N ILE A 617 -8.01 -32.02 -12.37
CA ILE A 617 -7.23 -32.67 -11.30
C ILE A 617 -6.95 -34.12 -11.70
N LEU A 618 -7.94 -34.82 -12.21
CA LEU A 618 -7.86 -36.21 -12.63
C LEU A 618 -6.90 -36.41 -13.82
N SER A 619 -6.92 -35.53 -14.82
CA SER A 619 -5.99 -35.56 -15.96
C SER A 619 -4.54 -35.35 -15.54
N ARG A 620 -4.30 -34.40 -14.59
CA ARG A 620 -2.96 -34.18 -14.02
C ARG A 620 -2.43 -35.39 -13.27
N LEU A 621 -3.27 -36.11 -12.53
CA LEU A 621 -2.89 -37.33 -11.82
C LEU A 621 -2.53 -38.48 -12.76
N LYS A 622 -3.21 -38.59 -13.90
CA LYS A 622 -2.93 -39.60 -14.94
C LYS A 622 -1.66 -39.30 -15.73
N ASN A 623 -1.40 -38.05 -16.05
CA ASN A 623 -0.23 -37.64 -16.84
C ASN A 623 1.11 -37.70 -16.07
N GLN A 624 1.09 -37.68 -14.73
CA GLN A 624 2.30 -37.82 -13.91
C GLN A 624 2.95 -39.22 -13.97
N THR A 625 2.31 -40.23 -14.53
CA THR A 625 2.82 -41.61 -14.61
C THR A 625 3.69 -41.87 -15.85
N GLY A 626 3.73 -40.95 -16.82
CA GLY A 626 4.49 -41.15 -18.10
C GLY A 626 5.76 -40.30 -18.27
N ALA A 627 6.07 -39.34 -17.42
CA ALA A 627 6.95 -38.20 -17.73
C ALA A 627 8.30 -38.18 -17.00
N LEU A 628 8.83 -39.27 -16.47
CA LEU A 628 10.11 -39.28 -15.73
C LEU A 628 11.36 -39.47 -16.60
N LYS A 629 11.26 -39.48 -17.94
CA LYS A 629 12.41 -39.73 -18.83
C LYS A 629 12.80 -38.63 -19.82
N HIS A 630 12.05 -37.49 -19.91
CA HIS A 630 12.42 -36.40 -20.84
C HIS A 630 12.35 -35.02 -20.17
N SER A 631 12.95 -34.85 -18.99
CA SER A 631 12.67 -33.59 -18.22
C SER A 631 13.45 -32.37 -18.73
N ALA A 632 14.69 -32.49 -19.15
CA ALA A 632 15.51 -31.34 -19.52
C ALA A 632 15.17 -30.79 -20.92
N ASP A 633 15.10 -31.66 -21.92
CA ASP A 633 14.79 -31.25 -23.30
C ASP A 633 13.36 -30.71 -23.43
N PHE A 634 12.39 -31.31 -22.73
CA PHE A 634 11.01 -30.84 -22.72
C PHE A 634 10.85 -29.46 -22.04
N GLU A 635 11.53 -29.21 -20.91
CA GLU A 635 11.51 -27.89 -20.25
C GLU A 635 12.18 -26.83 -21.12
N MET A 636 13.25 -27.17 -21.85
CA MET A 636 13.89 -26.24 -22.78
C MET A 636 12.94 -25.87 -23.94
N VAL A 637 12.29 -26.82 -24.55
CA VAL A 637 11.29 -26.61 -25.62
C VAL A 637 10.10 -25.79 -25.07
N LYS A 638 9.61 -26.12 -23.89
CA LYS A 638 8.51 -25.40 -23.26
C LYS A 638 8.88 -23.94 -22.98
N ASN A 639 10.10 -23.66 -22.54
CA ASN A 639 10.57 -22.30 -22.32
C ASN A 639 10.72 -21.51 -23.63
N ASP A 640 11.15 -22.17 -24.71
CA ASP A 640 11.19 -21.58 -26.05
C ASP A 640 9.77 -21.16 -26.52
N ILE A 641 8.80 -22.06 -26.33
CA ILE A 641 7.39 -21.75 -26.63
C ILE A 641 6.85 -20.60 -25.76
N ARG A 642 7.24 -20.51 -24.48
CA ARG A 642 6.88 -19.38 -23.62
C ARG A 642 7.46 -18.06 -24.12
N ILE A 643 8.71 -18.06 -24.59
CA ILE A 643 9.34 -16.86 -25.16
C ILE A 643 8.59 -16.42 -26.44
N ARG A 644 8.24 -17.39 -27.33
CA ARG A 644 7.40 -17.09 -28.51
C ARG A 644 6.03 -16.53 -28.11
N ALA A 645 5.39 -17.09 -27.08
CA ALA A 645 4.13 -16.61 -26.55
C ALA A 645 4.23 -15.16 -26.02
N LEU A 646 5.32 -14.80 -25.35
CA LEU A 646 5.57 -13.42 -24.92
C LEU A 646 5.82 -12.46 -26.09
N GLN A 647 6.42 -12.95 -27.19
CA GLN A 647 6.53 -12.15 -28.43
C GLN A 647 5.15 -11.89 -29.04
N ALA A 648 4.30 -12.93 -29.11
CA ALA A 648 2.92 -12.80 -29.59
C ALA A 648 2.09 -11.83 -28.72
N GLU A 649 2.28 -11.83 -27.38
CA GLU A 649 1.69 -10.82 -26.50
C GLU A 649 2.13 -9.40 -26.87
N ARG A 650 3.42 -9.22 -27.16
CA ARG A 650 3.99 -7.92 -27.53
C ARG A 650 3.43 -7.41 -28.84
N ASP A 651 3.31 -8.30 -29.83
CA ASP A 651 2.79 -7.98 -31.15
C ASP A 651 1.29 -7.64 -31.10
N SER A 652 0.50 -8.41 -30.34
CA SER A 652 -0.91 -8.12 -30.08
C SER A 652 -1.10 -6.78 -29.34
N LEU A 653 -0.26 -6.51 -28.35
CA LEU A 653 -0.28 -5.24 -27.60
C LEU A 653 0.04 -4.03 -28.52
N GLN A 654 1.05 -4.19 -29.39
CA GLN A 654 1.42 -3.15 -30.37
C GLN A 654 0.29 -2.87 -31.34
N LYS A 655 -0.36 -3.93 -31.87
CA LYS A 655 -1.51 -3.83 -32.74
C LYS A 655 -2.67 -3.05 -32.11
N TYR A 656 -3.05 -3.38 -30.86
CA TYR A 656 -4.12 -2.66 -30.14
C TYR A 656 -3.77 -1.21 -29.83
N TYR A 657 -2.49 -0.90 -29.64
CA TYR A 657 -2.03 0.48 -29.49
C TYR A 657 -2.13 1.26 -30.81
N GLU A 658 -1.74 0.67 -31.94
CA GLU A 658 -1.84 1.28 -33.28
C GLU A 658 -3.29 1.46 -33.72
N GLU A 659 -4.18 0.56 -33.34
CA GLU A 659 -5.63 0.66 -33.55
C GLU A 659 -6.29 1.74 -32.65
N GLY A 660 -5.55 2.38 -31.73
CA GLY A 660 -6.06 3.39 -30.81
C GLY A 660 -7.00 2.85 -29.74
N ARG A 661 -7.03 1.53 -29.52
CA ARG A 661 -7.88 0.87 -28.52
C ARG A 661 -7.36 1.00 -27.11
N ILE A 662 -6.09 1.37 -26.95
CA ILE A 662 -5.41 1.52 -25.66
C ILE A 662 -4.60 2.80 -25.58
N SER A 663 -4.53 3.38 -24.38
CA SER A 663 -3.72 4.55 -24.12
C SER A 663 -2.21 4.19 -24.11
N ARG A 664 -1.36 5.21 -24.32
CA ARG A 664 0.10 5.04 -24.25
C ARG A 664 0.55 4.55 -22.88
N GLU A 665 -0.12 4.95 -21.82
CA GLU A 665 0.18 4.61 -20.43
C GLU A 665 -0.12 3.13 -20.17
N MET A 666 -1.30 2.67 -20.55
CA MET A 666 -1.72 1.27 -20.44
C MET A 666 -0.83 0.33 -21.27
N ALA A 667 -0.49 0.72 -22.52
CA ALA A 667 0.43 -0.04 -23.35
C ALA A 667 1.83 -0.17 -22.71
N HIS A 668 2.27 0.88 -22.00
CA HIS A 668 3.54 0.89 -21.31
C HIS A 668 3.57 -0.08 -20.12
N ASP A 669 2.52 -0.10 -19.31
CA ASP A 669 2.43 -0.94 -18.11
C ASP A 669 2.34 -2.43 -18.46
N ILE A 670 1.52 -2.78 -19.45
CA ILE A 670 1.44 -4.17 -19.94
C ILE A 670 2.79 -4.60 -20.55
N ARG A 671 3.47 -3.74 -21.31
CA ARG A 671 4.79 -4.01 -21.88
C ARG A 671 5.85 -4.24 -20.82
N GLN A 672 5.79 -3.53 -19.69
CA GLN A 672 6.70 -3.76 -18.55
C GLN A 672 6.49 -5.16 -17.96
N ASN A 673 5.24 -5.62 -17.82
CA ASN A 673 4.93 -6.95 -17.32
C ASN A 673 5.44 -8.05 -18.27
N ILE A 674 5.29 -7.88 -19.59
CA ILE A 674 5.82 -8.82 -20.60
C ILE A 674 7.35 -8.90 -20.49
N ASN A 675 8.02 -7.76 -20.42
CA ASN A 675 9.48 -7.70 -20.29
C ASN A 675 9.98 -8.35 -19.00
N PHE A 676 9.23 -8.21 -17.91
CA PHE A 676 9.55 -8.86 -16.64
C PHE A 676 9.47 -10.39 -16.74
N MET A 677 8.41 -10.92 -17.36
CA MET A 677 8.25 -12.35 -17.54
C MET A 677 9.33 -12.94 -18.45
N GLU A 678 9.71 -12.21 -19.51
CA GLU A 678 10.81 -12.59 -20.40
C GLU A 678 12.14 -12.67 -19.65
N THR A 679 12.44 -11.67 -18.82
CA THR A 679 13.66 -11.64 -17.99
C THR A 679 13.71 -12.83 -17.04
N TYR A 680 12.60 -13.14 -16.38
CA TYR A 680 12.50 -14.26 -15.45
C TYR A 680 12.75 -15.61 -16.15
N LEU A 681 12.25 -15.79 -17.38
CA LEU A 681 12.47 -17.01 -18.16
C LEU A 681 13.93 -17.14 -18.62
N LEU A 682 14.57 -16.05 -19.03
CA LEU A 682 15.97 -16.03 -19.46
C LEU A 682 16.94 -16.27 -18.28
N ASP A 683 16.69 -15.68 -17.10
CA ASP A 683 17.50 -15.93 -15.88
C ASP A 683 17.39 -17.41 -15.43
N SER A 684 16.25 -18.06 -15.65
CA SER A 684 16.06 -19.49 -15.31
C SER A 684 16.78 -20.46 -16.25
N GLN A 685 17.31 -19.99 -17.38
CA GLN A 685 18.09 -20.77 -18.37
C GLN A 685 19.60 -20.63 -18.18
N SER A 686 20.08 -19.67 -17.37
CA SER A 686 21.50 -19.56 -17.06
C SER A 686 21.88 -20.69 -16.09
N PRO A 687 22.85 -21.58 -16.42
CA PRO A 687 23.39 -22.50 -15.45
C PRO A 687 24.01 -21.67 -14.30
N GLU A 688 23.71 -22.02 -13.06
CA GLU A 688 24.47 -21.54 -11.91
C GLU A 688 25.93 -21.97 -12.11
N ASP A 689 26.81 -21.00 -12.44
CA ASP A 689 28.26 -21.13 -12.29
C ASP A 689 28.67 -20.93 -10.82
#